data_082757c1dc7af8f9d52cd6eb573d6a06
#
_entry.id   082757c1dc7af8f9d52cd6eb573d6a06
#
_cell.length_a   1.000
_cell.length_b   1.000
_cell.length_c   1.000
_cell.angle_alpha   90.00
_cell.angle_beta   90.00
_cell.angle_gamma   90.00
#
_symmetry.space_group_name_H-M   'P 1'
#
loop_
_entity.id
_entity.type
_entity.pdbx_description
1 polymer ?
#
loop_
_entity_poly.entity_id
_entity_poly.type
_entity_poly.pdbx_seq_one_letter_code
_entity_poly.pdbx_strand_id
1 'polypeptide(L)'
;MDASVTQSTGSLYDVLASLPGVVIDSNGNILLNGQSGATILMDGKPTYLSGDELMSLLKSTPATNADKIDLITQPSARHDAAGSSGLIDIRTRKIRLRGVNLALNGNGSLGRTGGGYGGVSMNVRENKFNLYLNYSYYQGKDVIDLFIDRAFERDGGRMMQDSYRKRRNYSHYFRTGCDYYLNERTVWGVSLGGNFSRQKENAGMFTEIQEIGVAGNTYSYAEQNRNNLSAGTSMVHKLKREGGELSASFDYFHYYRVGNQLMDSFKPDTLKGDMKGNTDLYVGQIDAVYPLSEVWKLQAGVKTSFVTIDNTAGYMRPSVSGWLPDGALGSRFVYDENINASYLQVGYEKDRLKISAGLRLEHTHVHGDFGGNTQQKDSSFTTNYFHLFPTIALQYGLTSEHLFQLSYGRRITRPNYGDLNPFTYIFDDYTHEGGNTKLHPSFSDNIELGYVYRDWFQTVLFFSHTDDAIMKSYREQEGRRIYVMPQNLSSYVQTGMRVHAANLSPVSFWKVNLTAIGIYNNYGWTEQGQKMKNRMFTPILGCMNQFAFASVWSAELSANYNGRMAYGQATVHPVLEVNIGIQKKMFRNRCTVTLFAKDVFNTNYQKVDIRSPGVQAFVDERHNKRVLGIAFSWRFQKGSDTKESRRKKK
;
A
#
# COMPACT_ATOMS: atom_id res chain seq x y z
N MET A 1 -6.01 -15.59 7.35
CA MET A 1 -4.85 -15.24 8.20
C MET A 1 -4.53 -16.31 9.26
N ASP A 2 -5.50 -16.85 9.99
CA ASP A 2 -5.24 -17.89 11.03
C ASP A 2 -4.68 -19.22 10.49
N ALA A 3 -4.72 -19.42 9.17
CA ALA A 3 -4.19 -20.64 8.54
C ALA A 3 -2.68 -20.56 8.22
N SER A 4 -2.10 -19.36 8.08
CA SER A 4 -0.67 -19.21 7.81
C SER A 4 0.13 -19.00 9.09
N VAL A 5 1.19 -19.80 9.25
CA VAL A 5 2.09 -19.76 10.40
C VAL A 5 3.00 -18.54 10.34
N THR A 6 3.61 -18.27 9.17
CA THR A 6 4.59 -17.19 9.01
C THR A 6 3.93 -15.82 8.85
N GLN A 7 2.78 -15.72 8.18
CA GLN A 7 2.08 -14.45 7.97
C GLN A 7 1.45 -13.90 9.25
N SER A 8 1.06 -14.75 10.20
CA SER A 8 0.46 -14.32 11.47
C SER A 8 1.45 -13.70 12.46
N THR A 9 2.76 -13.74 12.19
CA THR A 9 3.82 -13.34 13.13
C THR A 9 4.28 -11.90 12.98
N GLY A 10 3.94 -11.23 11.87
CA GLY A 10 4.44 -9.92 11.51
C GLY A 10 3.41 -8.80 11.63
N SER A 11 3.69 -7.70 10.95
CA SER A 11 2.80 -6.58 10.71
C SER A 11 1.95 -6.82 9.44
N LEU A 12 0.98 -5.94 9.18
CA LEU A 12 0.25 -5.96 7.89
C LEU A 12 1.19 -5.74 6.70
N TYR A 13 2.25 -4.93 6.87
CA TYR A 13 3.30 -4.76 5.86
C TYR A 13 3.94 -6.11 5.50
N ASP A 14 4.36 -6.89 6.50
CA ASP A 14 5.00 -8.19 6.28
C ASP A 14 4.08 -9.17 5.55
N VAL A 15 2.80 -9.14 5.87
CA VAL A 15 1.81 -9.97 5.19
C VAL A 15 1.66 -9.58 3.74
N LEU A 16 1.45 -8.28 3.45
CA LEU A 16 1.30 -7.79 2.08
C LEU A 16 2.53 -8.08 1.23
N ALA A 17 3.73 -7.83 1.78
CA ALA A 17 5.00 -8.10 1.09
C ALA A 17 5.22 -9.60 0.79
N SER A 18 4.57 -10.49 1.55
CA SER A 18 4.66 -11.95 1.35
C SER A 18 3.58 -12.52 0.41
N LEU A 19 2.61 -11.69 -0.03
CA LEU A 19 1.56 -12.15 -0.94
C LEU A 19 2.10 -12.25 -2.37
N PRO A 20 1.91 -13.37 -3.07
CA PRO A 20 2.27 -13.48 -4.48
C PRO A 20 1.56 -12.43 -5.33
N GLY A 21 2.31 -11.74 -6.19
CA GLY A 21 1.80 -10.67 -7.04
C GLY A 21 1.72 -9.29 -6.37
N VAL A 22 2.04 -9.19 -5.08
CA VAL A 22 2.20 -7.90 -4.38
C VAL A 22 3.68 -7.57 -4.27
N VAL A 23 4.07 -6.40 -4.75
CA VAL A 23 5.43 -5.86 -4.63
C VAL A 23 5.34 -4.49 -3.98
N ILE A 24 6.16 -4.24 -2.97
CA ILE A 24 6.26 -2.93 -2.32
C ILE A 24 7.63 -2.36 -2.69
N ASP A 25 7.63 -1.22 -3.39
CA ASP A 25 8.86 -0.57 -3.80
C ASP A 25 9.53 0.21 -2.65
N SER A 26 10.73 0.74 -2.87
CA SER A 26 11.49 1.51 -1.87
C SER A 26 10.80 2.82 -1.45
N ASN A 27 9.88 3.32 -2.26
CA ASN A 27 9.10 4.53 -1.99
C ASN A 27 7.78 4.24 -1.26
N GLY A 28 7.49 2.97 -0.96
CA GLY A 28 6.25 2.55 -0.30
C GLY A 28 5.05 2.45 -1.23
N ASN A 29 5.25 2.47 -2.56
CA ASN A 29 4.17 2.20 -3.50
C ASN A 29 3.90 0.70 -3.56
N ILE A 30 2.63 0.36 -3.63
CA ILE A 30 2.20 -1.04 -3.72
C ILE A 30 1.80 -1.35 -5.14
N LEU A 31 2.51 -2.31 -5.73
CA LEU A 31 2.19 -2.88 -7.02
C LEU A 31 1.37 -4.16 -6.81
N LEU A 32 0.29 -4.28 -7.56
CA LEU A 32 -0.51 -5.51 -7.63
C LEU A 32 -0.38 -6.11 -9.02
N ASN A 33 0.12 -7.35 -9.09
CA ASN A 33 0.41 -8.04 -10.35
C ASN A 33 1.34 -7.24 -11.27
N GLY A 34 2.36 -6.58 -10.70
CA GLY A 34 3.34 -5.79 -11.45
C GLY A 34 2.85 -4.42 -11.92
N GLN A 35 1.61 -4.03 -11.64
CA GLN A 35 1.03 -2.72 -11.97
C GLN A 35 0.96 -1.85 -10.72
N SER A 36 1.42 -0.60 -10.81
CA SER A 36 1.31 0.39 -9.74
C SER A 36 -0.12 0.92 -9.58
N GLY A 37 -0.38 1.61 -8.47
CA GLY A 37 -1.66 2.27 -8.20
C GLY A 37 -2.70 1.38 -7.51
N ALA A 38 -2.28 0.36 -6.75
CA ALA A 38 -3.18 -0.35 -5.85
C ALA A 38 -3.63 0.56 -4.70
N THR A 39 -4.93 0.58 -4.42
CA THR A 39 -5.49 1.32 -3.28
C THR A 39 -5.71 0.39 -2.10
N ILE A 40 -5.21 0.80 -0.93
CA ILE A 40 -5.41 0.06 0.33
C ILE A 40 -6.70 0.49 1.02
N LEU A 41 -7.53 -0.49 1.31
CA LEU A 41 -8.74 -0.31 2.11
C LEU A 41 -8.57 -0.96 3.49
N MET A 42 -9.18 -0.36 4.50
CA MET A 42 -9.38 -0.94 5.83
C MET A 42 -10.88 -1.07 6.08
N ASP A 43 -11.39 -2.30 6.17
CA ASP A 43 -12.83 -2.59 6.30
C ASP A 43 -13.69 -1.97 5.18
N GLY A 44 -13.18 -1.94 3.95
CA GLY A 44 -13.86 -1.39 2.78
C GLY A 44 -13.76 0.13 2.62
N LYS A 45 -13.06 0.84 3.52
CA LYS A 45 -12.82 2.28 3.44
C LYS A 45 -11.39 2.57 3.00
N PRO A 46 -11.15 3.44 2.00
CA PRO A 46 -9.82 3.83 1.61
C PRO A 46 -9.03 4.44 2.77
N THR A 47 -7.74 4.15 2.85
CA THR A 47 -6.86 4.75 3.86
C THR A 47 -6.45 6.17 3.49
N TYR A 48 -6.53 6.54 2.20
CA TYR A 48 -6.08 7.82 1.63
C TYR A 48 -4.61 8.14 1.93
N LEU A 49 -3.84 7.12 2.31
CA LEU A 49 -2.41 7.21 2.58
C LEU A 49 -1.62 6.63 1.41
N SER A 50 -0.45 7.17 1.18
CA SER A 50 0.51 6.68 0.20
C SER A 50 1.93 6.74 0.76
N GLY A 51 2.89 6.11 0.08
CA GLY A 51 4.31 6.19 0.43
C GLY A 51 4.59 5.84 1.89
N ASP A 52 5.40 6.65 2.52
CA ASP A 52 5.87 6.46 3.91
C ASP A 52 4.76 6.47 4.96
N GLU A 53 3.69 7.25 4.78
CA GLU A 53 2.56 7.30 5.71
C GLU A 53 1.80 5.97 5.73
N LEU A 54 1.53 5.41 4.55
CA LEU A 54 0.94 4.08 4.41
C LEU A 54 1.84 3.00 4.99
N MET A 55 3.14 3.06 4.70
CA MET A 55 4.12 2.12 5.26
C MET A 55 4.18 2.18 6.79
N SER A 56 4.11 3.38 7.37
CA SER A 56 4.06 3.54 8.83
C SER A 56 2.82 2.87 9.44
N LEU A 57 1.64 3.08 8.85
CA LEU A 57 0.40 2.43 9.27
C LEU A 57 0.49 0.90 9.17
N LEU A 58 0.93 0.38 8.03
CA LEU A 58 1.03 -1.06 7.79
C LEU A 58 2.05 -1.75 8.70
N LYS A 59 3.21 -1.14 8.95
CA LYS A 59 4.25 -1.66 9.86
C LYS A 59 3.83 -1.62 11.32
N SER A 60 3.02 -0.64 11.73
CA SER A 60 2.54 -0.50 13.11
C SER A 60 1.32 -1.35 13.43
N THR A 61 0.60 -1.85 12.42
CA THR A 61 -0.61 -2.66 12.61
C THR A 61 -0.25 -4.15 12.59
N PRO A 62 -0.46 -4.88 13.71
CA PRO A 62 -0.20 -6.31 13.77
C PRO A 62 -1.05 -7.11 12.76
N ALA A 63 -0.46 -8.10 12.12
CA ALA A 63 -1.16 -9.02 11.22
C ALA A 63 -2.37 -9.72 11.86
N THR A 64 -2.29 -9.97 13.16
CA THR A 64 -3.37 -10.59 13.95
C THR A 64 -4.65 -9.75 14.04
N ASN A 65 -4.57 -8.45 13.76
CA ASN A 65 -5.73 -7.55 13.69
C ASN A 65 -6.55 -7.78 12.40
N ALA A 66 -5.96 -8.36 11.37
CA ALA A 66 -6.69 -8.72 10.16
C ALA A 66 -7.31 -10.13 10.28
N ASP A 67 -8.53 -10.26 9.78
CA ASP A 67 -9.22 -11.53 9.57
C ASP A 67 -8.86 -12.12 8.20
N LYS A 68 -8.94 -11.28 7.17
CA LYS A 68 -8.57 -11.62 5.80
C LYS A 68 -8.09 -10.39 5.03
N ILE A 69 -7.40 -10.65 3.92
CA ILE A 69 -7.02 -9.64 2.94
C ILE A 69 -7.64 -10.07 1.60
N ASP A 70 -8.45 -9.19 1.04
CA ASP A 70 -9.11 -9.41 -0.24
C ASP A 70 -8.33 -8.63 -1.33
N LEU A 71 -7.82 -9.32 -2.34
CA LEU A 71 -7.23 -8.72 -3.53
C LEU A 71 -8.33 -8.61 -4.58
N ILE A 72 -8.78 -7.38 -4.88
CA ILE A 72 -9.91 -7.09 -5.77
C ILE A 72 -9.36 -6.42 -7.02
N THR A 73 -9.10 -7.19 -8.05
CA THR A 73 -8.53 -6.68 -9.31
C THR A 73 -9.55 -5.94 -10.17
N GLN A 74 -10.84 -6.30 -10.06
CA GLN A 74 -11.94 -5.65 -10.77
C GLN A 74 -13.01 -5.16 -9.78
N PRO A 75 -12.80 -4.00 -9.15
CA PRO A 75 -13.77 -3.44 -8.21
C PRO A 75 -15.06 -2.99 -8.92
N SER A 76 -16.20 -3.16 -8.25
CA SER A 76 -17.50 -2.70 -8.74
C SER A 76 -17.63 -1.17 -8.71
N ALA A 77 -18.64 -0.61 -9.38
CA ALA A 77 -18.92 0.85 -9.44
C ALA A 77 -19.14 1.51 -8.05
N ARG A 78 -19.48 0.71 -7.03
CA ARG A 78 -19.60 1.17 -5.63
C ARG A 78 -18.27 1.69 -5.06
N HIS A 79 -17.15 1.11 -5.47
CA HIS A 79 -15.83 1.53 -5.00
C HIS A 79 -15.36 2.77 -5.76
N ASP A 80 -14.46 3.53 -5.13
CA ASP A 80 -13.82 4.67 -5.81
C ASP A 80 -13.19 4.23 -7.12
N ALA A 81 -13.23 5.10 -8.13
CA ALA A 81 -12.56 4.82 -9.41
C ALA A 81 -11.04 4.79 -9.26
N ALA A 82 -10.48 5.31 -8.17
CA ALA A 82 -9.06 5.22 -7.84
C ALA A 82 -8.59 3.78 -7.63
N GLY A 83 -7.33 3.51 -7.99
CA GLY A 83 -6.71 2.19 -7.92
C GLY A 83 -6.71 1.47 -9.26
N SER A 84 -5.82 1.87 -10.17
CA SER A 84 -5.72 1.32 -11.54
C SER A 84 -5.43 -0.16 -11.57
N SER A 85 -4.61 -0.68 -10.64
CA SER A 85 -4.29 -2.11 -10.52
C SER A 85 -5.26 -2.90 -9.65
N GLY A 86 -6.25 -2.22 -9.01
CA GLY A 86 -7.22 -2.83 -8.12
C GLY A 86 -7.14 -2.34 -6.69
N LEU A 87 -7.84 -3.04 -5.81
CA LEU A 87 -7.94 -2.72 -4.39
C LEU A 87 -7.40 -3.88 -3.54
N ILE A 88 -6.76 -3.54 -2.43
CA ILE A 88 -6.34 -4.49 -1.40
C ILE A 88 -7.13 -4.15 -0.13
N ASP A 89 -8.17 -4.93 0.18
CA ASP A 89 -9.04 -4.67 1.31
C ASP A 89 -8.65 -5.53 2.51
N ILE A 90 -8.11 -4.86 3.52
CA ILE A 90 -7.72 -5.46 4.79
C ILE A 90 -8.93 -5.46 5.72
N ARG A 91 -9.57 -6.61 5.85
CA ARG A 91 -10.70 -6.80 6.75
C ARG A 91 -10.21 -7.04 8.16
N THR A 92 -10.58 -6.15 9.07
CA THR A 92 -10.24 -6.32 10.49
C THR A 92 -11.12 -7.38 11.14
N ARG A 93 -10.56 -8.05 12.13
CA ARG A 93 -11.24 -9.11 12.86
C ARG A 93 -12.42 -8.56 13.67
N LYS A 94 -13.63 -8.95 13.29
CA LYS A 94 -14.85 -8.62 14.03
C LYS A 94 -15.29 -9.81 14.86
N ILE A 95 -15.23 -9.68 16.17
CA ILE A 95 -15.67 -10.74 17.10
C ILE A 95 -17.18 -10.64 17.29
N ARG A 96 -17.92 -11.66 16.87
CA ARG A 96 -19.40 -11.69 16.90
C ARG A 96 -19.99 -12.26 18.18
N LEU A 97 -19.16 -12.76 19.08
CA LEU A 97 -19.61 -13.42 20.32
C LEU A 97 -20.08 -12.39 21.35
N ARG A 98 -21.19 -12.66 22.06
CA ARG A 98 -21.59 -11.90 23.24
C ARG A 98 -20.61 -12.17 24.37
N GLY A 99 -20.32 -11.12 25.18
CA GLY A 99 -19.39 -11.20 26.30
C GLY A 99 -18.09 -10.47 26.05
N VAL A 100 -17.06 -10.86 26.77
CA VAL A 100 -15.73 -10.23 26.73
C VAL A 100 -14.77 -11.11 25.95
N ASN A 101 -14.08 -10.50 24.99
CA ASN A 101 -13.01 -11.11 24.23
C ASN A 101 -11.76 -10.24 24.36
N LEU A 102 -10.66 -10.84 24.80
CA LEU A 102 -9.37 -10.19 24.94
C LEU A 102 -8.31 -11.00 24.21
N ALA A 103 -7.48 -10.34 23.40
CA ALA A 103 -6.32 -10.95 22.78
C ALA A 103 -5.07 -10.11 23.10
N LEU A 104 -4.02 -10.80 23.53
CA LEU A 104 -2.68 -10.25 23.71
C LEU A 104 -1.80 -10.84 22.62
N ASN A 105 -1.09 -9.99 21.90
CA ASN A 105 -0.21 -10.41 20.82
C ASN A 105 1.14 -9.73 20.98
N GLY A 106 2.19 -10.42 20.58
CA GLY A 106 3.53 -9.83 20.55
C GLY A 106 4.47 -10.64 19.69
N ASN A 107 5.46 -9.97 19.14
CA ASN A 107 6.60 -10.62 18.50
C ASN A 107 7.89 -9.88 18.81
N GLY A 108 8.98 -10.62 18.74
CA GLY A 108 10.34 -10.10 18.70
C GLY A 108 11.11 -10.81 17.61
N SER A 109 11.90 -10.06 16.85
CA SER A 109 12.77 -10.60 15.82
C SER A 109 14.16 -9.99 15.89
N LEU A 110 15.14 -10.78 15.53
CA LEU A 110 16.56 -10.42 15.50
C LEU A 110 17.15 -10.85 14.15
N GLY A 111 17.86 -9.96 13.52
CA GLY A 111 18.68 -10.17 12.36
C GLY A 111 19.96 -9.35 12.51
N ARG A 112 20.32 -8.55 11.53
CA ARG A 112 21.38 -7.53 11.65
C ARG A 112 21.03 -6.48 12.72
N THR A 113 19.72 -6.25 12.92
CA THR A 113 19.14 -5.41 14.00
C THR A 113 17.90 -6.08 14.55
N GLY A 114 17.44 -5.61 15.71
CA GLY A 114 16.24 -6.13 16.37
C GLY A 114 15.03 -5.24 16.25
N GLY A 115 13.85 -5.85 16.31
CA GLY A 115 12.57 -5.17 16.36
C GLY A 115 11.46 -6.08 16.88
N GLY A 116 10.31 -5.47 17.19
CA GLY A 116 9.15 -6.22 17.63
C GLY A 116 7.95 -5.32 17.90
N TYR A 117 6.83 -5.94 18.17
CA TYR A 117 5.61 -5.25 18.59
C TYR A 117 4.95 -5.98 19.77
N GLY A 118 4.17 -5.24 20.54
CA GLY A 118 3.23 -5.75 21.53
C GLY A 118 1.88 -5.07 21.36
N GLY A 119 0.79 -5.82 21.51
CA GLY A 119 -0.53 -5.27 21.31
C GLY A 119 -1.62 -5.98 22.10
N VAL A 120 -2.70 -5.26 22.34
CA VAL A 120 -3.93 -5.74 22.98
C VAL A 120 -5.13 -5.42 22.10
N SER A 121 -6.01 -6.40 21.94
CA SER A 121 -7.30 -6.24 21.28
C SER A 121 -8.39 -6.68 22.24
N MET A 122 -9.35 -5.82 22.49
CA MET A 122 -10.49 -6.07 23.36
C MET A 122 -11.79 -5.82 22.61
N ASN A 123 -12.75 -6.70 22.82
CA ASN A 123 -14.12 -6.51 22.35
C ASN A 123 -15.10 -6.93 23.46
N VAL A 124 -16.02 -6.05 23.77
CA VAL A 124 -17.09 -6.27 24.74
C VAL A 124 -18.42 -6.07 24.06
N ARG A 125 -19.17 -7.15 23.92
CA ARG A 125 -20.52 -7.10 23.32
C ARG A 125 -21.57 -7.50 24.34
N GLU A 126 -22.41 -6.55 24.71
CA GLU A 126 -23.49 -6.78 25.65
C GLU A 126 -24.75 -6.02 25.18
N ASN A 127 -25.90 -6.74 25.21
CA ASN A 127 -27.18 -6.20 24.81
C ASN A 127 -27.13 -5.45 23.46
N LYS A 128 -27.29 -4.12 23.50
CA LYS A 128 -27.32 -3.23 22.33
C LYS A 128 -25.96 -2.62 22.01
N PHE A 129 -24.92 -2.87 22.80
CA PHE A 129 -23.60 -2.26 22.62
C PHE A 129 -22.56 -3.28 22.22
N ASN A 130 -21.67 -2.87 21.33
CA ASN A 130 -20.44 -3.58 20.99
C ASN A 130 -19.29 -2.58 21.04
N LEU A 131 -18.49 -2.65 22.11
CA LEU A 131 -17.31 -1.81 22.28
C LEU A 131 -16.09 -2.58 21.82
N TYR A 132 -15.18 -1.92 21.11
CA TYR A 132 -13.91 -2.52 20.71
C TYR A 132 -12.76 -1.55 20.92
N LEU A 133 -11.60 -2.11 21.27
CA LEU A 133 -10.34 -1.41 21.45
C LEU A 133 -9.22 -2.26 20.87
N ASN A 134 -8.39 -1.66 20.03
CA ASN A 134 -7.12 -2.23 19.59
C ASN A 134 -6.03 -1.21 19.90
N TYR A 135 -4.96 -1.67 20.52
CA TYR A 135 -3.76 -0.88 20.74
C TYR A 135 -2.53 -1.73 20.41
N SER A 136 -1.55 -1.14 19.76
CA SER A 136 -0.24 -1.77 19.56
C SER A 136 0.89 -0.75 19.62
N TYR A 137 2.02 -1.20 20.13
CA TYR A 137 3.28 -0.49 20.13
C TYR A 137 4.28 -1.27 19.27
N TYR A 138 4.94 -0.60 18.36
CA TYR A 138 6.01 -1.13 17.52
C TYR A 138 7.30 -0.37 17.79
N GLN A 139 8.40 -1.11 17.89
CA GLN A 139 9.75 -0.57 17.90
C GLN A 139 10.64 -1.42 17.02
N GLY A 140 11.42 -0.79 16.15
CA GLY A 140 12.34 -1.50 15.27
C GLY A 140 13.54 -0.65 14.87
N LYS A 141 14.64 -1.34 14.60
CA LYS A 141 15.82 -0.77 13.96
C LYS A 141 15.97 -1.38 12.58
N ASP A 142 16.32 -0.58 11.60
CA ASP A 142 16.62 -1.02 10.25
C ASP A 142 17.98 -0.47 9.82
N VAL A 143 18.74 -1.27 9.09
CA VAL A 143 20.00 -0.84 8.45
C VAL A 143 19.85 -1.12 6.97
N ILE A 144 20.05 -0.07 6.19
CA ILE A 144 19.98 -0.11 4.73
C ILE A 144 21.37 0.21 4.20
N ASP A 145 21.93 -0.70 3.44
CA ASP A 145 23.12 -0.42 2.63
C ASP A 145 22.66 -0.12 1.22
N LEU A 146 23.15 0.97 0.64
CA LEU A 146 22.78 1.45 -0.68
C LEU A 146 24.04 1.74 -1.47
N PHE A 147 24.23 1.01 -2.57
CA PHE A 147 25.26 1.28 -3.54
C PHE A 147 24.63 1.81 -4.83
N ILE A 148 25.18 2.91 -5.35
CA ILE A 148 24.75 3.50 -6.62
C ILE A 148 25.97 3.70 -7.51
N ASP A 149 25.89 3.22 -8.74
CA ASP A 149 26.90 3.41 -9.79
C ASP A 149 26.24 4.12 -10.96
N ARG A 150 26.73 5.29 -11.32
CA ARG A 150 26.20 6.13 -12.40
C ARG A 150 27.24 6.35 -13.47
N ALA A 151 26.87 6.06 -14.72
CA ALA A 151 27.65 6.39 -15.90
C ALA A 151 26.95 7.52 -16.67
N PHE A 152 27.68 8.60 -16.97
CA PHE A 152 27.20 9.78 -17.69
C PHE A 152 27.64 9.71 -19.14
N GLU A 153 26.69 9.76 -20.08
CA GLU A 153 26.97 9.59 -21.50
C GLU A 153 27.62 10.84 -22.13
N ARG A 154 27.39 12.01 -21.54
CA ARG A 154 27.82 13.31 -22.09
C ARG A 154 29.35 13.48 -22.07
N ASP A 155 30.01 13.01 -21.01
CA ASP A 155 31.44 13.20 -20.78
C ASP A 155 32.17 11.88 -20.48
N GLY A 156 31.48 10.73 -20.57
CA GLY A 156 32.00 9.42 -20.24
C GLY A 156 32.28 9.22 -18.75
N GLY A 157 31.83 10.15 -17.92
CA GLY A 157 32.12 10.16 -16.49
C GLY A 157 31.42 9.07 -15.71
N ARG A 158 32.04 8.65 -14.57
CA ARG A 158 31.46 7.67 -13.66
C ARG A 158 31.46 8.18 -12.22
N MET A 159 30.35 7.99 -11.54
CA MET A 159 30.19 8.34 -10.12
C MET A 159 29.69 7.13 -9.34
N MET A 160 30.41 6.78 -8.30
CA MET A 160 30.05 5.73 -7.35
C MET A 160 29.68 6.33 -6.00
N GLN A 161 28.61 5.82 -5.42
CA GLN A 161 28.16 6.21 -4.10
C GLN A 161 27.91 4.96 -3.25
N ASP A 162 28.50 4.91 -2.07
CA ASP A 162 28.30 3.86 -1.07
C ASP A 162 27.72 4.50 0.19
N SER A 163 26.51 4.10 0.57
CA SER A 163 25.76 4.71 1.64
C SER A 163 25.23 3.67 2.62
N TYR A 164 25.27 4.00 3.89
CA TYR A 164 24.55 3.28 4.91
C TYR A 164 23.54 4.20 5.60
N ARG A 165 22.36 3.66 5.95
CA ARG A 165 21.31 4.34 6.68
C ARG A 165 20.89 3.50 7.88
N LYS A 166 20.92 4.08 9.07
CA LYS A 166 20.47 3.45 10.32
C LYS A 166 19.20 4.15 10.78
N ARG A 167 18.07 3.43 10.67
CA ARG A 167 16.75 3.92 11.05
C ARG A 167 16.32 3.32 12.38
N ARG A 168 15.71 4.15 13.23
CA ARG A 168 14.99 3.71 14.44
C ARG A 168 13.56 4.20 14.32
N ASN A 169 12.62 3.25 14.38
CA ASN A 169 11.20 3.51 14.25
C ASN A 169 10.49 3.17 15.56
N TYR A 170 9.61 4.07 15.99
CA TYR A 170 8.70 3.88 17.11
C TYR A 170 7.31 4.22 16.62
N SER A 171 6.31 3.41 16.97
CA SER A 171 4.95 3.70 16.55
C SER A 171 3.94 3.18 17.56
N HIS A 172 2.92 4.01 17.83
CA HIS A 172 1.75 3.67 18.61
C HIS A 172 0.53 3.71 17.70
N TYR A 173 -0.14 2.58 17.58
CA TYR A 173 -1.40 2.47 16.86
C TYR A 173 -2.53 2.21 17.83
N PHE A 174 -3.65 2.91 17.68
CA PHE A 174 -4.86 2.60 18.40
C PHE A 174 -6.09 2.72 17.48
N ARG A 175 -7.11 1.93 17.78
CA ARG A 175 -8.45 2.03 17.18
C ARG A 175 -9.46 1.61 18.22
N THR A 176 -10.45 2.45 18.45
CA THR A 176 -11.57 2.19 19.36
C THR A 176 -12.89 2.59 18.72
N GLY A 177 -13.97 2.03 19.20
CA GLY A 177 -15.28 2.41 18.74
C GLY A 177 -16.39 1.65 19.43
N CYS A 178 -17.61 2.07 19.09
CA CYS A 178 -18.84 1.53 19.62
C CYS A 178 -19.86 1.35 18.51
N ASP A 179 -20.43 0.15 18.40
CA ASP A 179 -21.63 -0.09 17.59
C ASP A 179 -22.84 -0.17 18.53
N TYR A 180 -23.84 0.66 18.27
CA TYR A 180 -25.13 0.67 18.98
C TYR A 180 -26.23 0.08 18.11
N TYR A 181 -26.80 -1.02 18.55
CA TYR A 181 -27.90 -1.72 17.89
C TYR A 181 -29.22 -1.07 18.32
N LEU A 182 -29.66 -0.02 17.58
CA LEU A 182 -30.94 0.68 17.83
C LEU A 182 -32.12 -0.30 17.85
N ASN A 183 -32.13 -1.21 16.85
CA ASN A 183 -33.05 -2.33 16.73
C ASN A 183 -32.38 -3.46 15.90
N GLU A 184 -33.14 -4.53 15.58
CA GLU A 184 -32.61 -5.67 14.80
C GLU A 184 -32.18 -5.30 13.37
N ARG A 185 -32.63 -4.15 12.83
CA ARG A 185 -32.35 -3.70 11.47
C ARG A 185 -31.41 -2.51 11.38
N THR A 186 -31.23 -1.76 12.47
CA THR A 186 -30.49 -0.51 12.47
C THR A 186 -29.33 -0.58 13.43
N VAL A 187 -28.12 -0.37 12.91
CA VAL A 187 -26.90 -0.25 13.69
C VAL A 187 -26.27 1.11 13.42
N TRP A 188 -25.93 1.81 14.49
CA TRP A 188 -25.16 3.04 14.44
C TRP A 188 -23.79 2.78 15.06
N GLY A 189 -22.73 3.15 14.35
CA GLY A 189 -21.36 2.97 14.77
C GLY A 189 -20.60 4.29 14.85
N VAL A 190 -19.74 4.42 15.85
CA VAL A 190 -18.73 5.48 15.96
C VAL A 190 -17.37 4.86 16.14
N SER A 191 -16.33 5.48 15.56
CA SER A 191 -14.97 4.99 15.65
C SER A 191 -13.98 6.14 15.76
N LEU A 192 -12.90 5.90 16.53
CA LEU A 192 -11.73 6.74 16.64
C LEU A 192 -10.50 5.89 16.39
N GLY A 193 -9.53 6.42 15.68
CA GLY A 193 -8.26 5.74 15.41
C GLY A 193 -7.12 6.72 15.34
N GLY A 194 -5.91 6.20 15.52
CA GLY A 194 -4.71 7.01 15.36
C GLY A 194 -3.46 6.15 15.25
N ASN A 195 -2.45 6.76 14.62
CA ASN A 195 -1.10 6.22 14.53
C ASN A 195 -0.12 7.37 14.80
N PHE A 196 0.70 7.23 15.84
CA PHE A 196 1.75 8.19 16.20
C PHE A 196 3.08 7.52 16.00
N SER A 197 3.87 8.01 15.05
CA SER A 197 5.16 7.41 14.73
C SER A 197 6.28 8.44 14.75
N ARG A 198 7.45 8.00 15.22
CA ARG A 198 8.70 8.74 15.22
C ARG A 198 9.76 7.90 14.55
N GLN A 199 10.44 8.47 13.57
CA GLN A 199 11.57 7.88 12.89
C GLN A 199 12.80 8.76 13.09
N LYS A 200 13.92 8.14 13.46
CA LYS A 200 15.24 8.78 13.48
C LYS A 200 16.14 8.05 12.51
N GLU A 201 16.82 8.79 11.66
CA GLU A 201 17.75 8.27 10.68
C GLU A 201 19.11 8.91 10.84
N ASN A 202 20.16 8.09 10.81
CA ASN A 202 21.55 8.52 10.62
C ASN A 202 22.04 7.87 9.34
N ALA A 203 22.52 8.65 8.41
CA ALA A 203 23.09 8.17 7.16
C ALA A 203 24.51 8.72 6.98
N GLY A 204 25.34 7.91 6.35
CA GLY A 204 26.64 8.31 5.85
C GLY A 204 26.77 7.81 4.42
N MET A 205 27.33 8.63 3.54
CA MET A 205 27.55 8.33 2.15
C MET A 205 28.93 8.76 1.71
N PHE A 206 29.66 7.83 1.10
CA PHE A 206 30.91 8.10 0.39
C PHE A 206 30.59 8.26 -1.09
N THR A 207 31.02 9.37 -1.68
CA THR A 207 30.88 9.65 -3.13
C THR A 207 32.27 9.73 -3.74
N GLU A 208 32.46 9.06 -4.87
CA GLU A 208 33.67 9.11 -5.70
C GLU A 208 33.29 9.42 -7.15
N ILE A 209 33.99 10.40 -7.74
CA ILE A 209 33.85 10.79 -9.15
C ILE A 209 35.22 10.62 -9.79
N GLN A 210 35.35 9.57 -10.59
CA GLN A 210 36.64 9.07 -11.09
C GLN A 210 37.40 10.07 -11.95
N GLU A 211 36.72 10.73 -12.91
CA GLU A 211 37.38 11.56 -13.94
C GLU A 211 37.91 12.89 -13.40
N ILE A 212 37.34 13.41 -12.33
CA ILE A 212 37.77 14.68 -11.73
C ILE A 212 38.51 14.49 -10.40
N GLY A 213 38.75 13.22 -10.00
CA GLY A 213 39.47 12.88 -8.77
C GLY A 213 38.83 13.43 -7.49
N VAL A 214 37.50 13.61 -7.47
CA VAL A 214 36.77 14.11 -6.30
C VAL A 214 36.23 12.93 -5.53
N ALA A 215 36.58 12.89 -4.23
CA ALA A 215 36.02 11.93 -3.29
C ALA A 215 35.71 12.59 -1.94
N GLY A 216 34.62 12.16 -1.29
CA GLY A 216 34.28 12.70 0.02
C GLY A 216 33.07 12.05 0.68
N ASN A 217 32.90 12.36 1.97
CA ASN A 217 31.83 11.83 2.80
C ASN A 217 30.77 12.90 3.05
N THR A 218 29.49 12.51 2.89
CA THR A 218 28.33 13.29 3.32
C THR A 218 27.66 12.58 4.49
N TYR A 219 27.36 13.28 5.55
CA TYR A 219 26.63 12.75 6.70
C TYR A 219 25.29 13.43 6.83
N SER A 220 24.26 12.67 7.18
CA SER A 220 22.93 13.20 7.37
C SER A 220 22.29 12.62 8.64
N TYR A 221 21.63 13.49 9.37
CA TYR A 221 20.73 13.15 10.46
C TYR A 221 19.34 13.66 10.12
N ALA A 222 18.34 12.80 10.24
CA ALA A 222 16.95 13.19 10.05
C ALA A 222 16.07 12.62 11.17
N GLU A 223 15.11 13.44 11.58
CA GLU A 223 14.06 13.02 12.49
C GLU A 223 12.70 13.39 11.89
N GLN A 224 11.77 12.43 11.89
CA GLN A 224 10.41 12.62 11.37
C GLN A 224 9.39 12.11 12.38
N ASN A 225 8.43 12.97 12.69
CA ASN A 225 7.24 12.62 13.46
C ASN A 225 6.03 12.64 12.53
N ARG A 226 5.23 11.57 12.52
CA ARG A 226 4.01 11.42 11.73
C ARG A 226 2.88 11.03 12.64
N ASN A 227 1.85 11.86 12.72
CA ASN A 227 0.71 11.69 13.58
C ASN A 227 -0.56 11.66 12.74
N ASN A 228 -1.28 10.56 12.79
CA ASN A 228 -2.51 10.37 12.05
C ASN A 228 -3.64 10.15 13.04
N LEU A 229 -4.72 10.90 12.88
CA LEU A 229 -5.95 10.75 13.63
C LEU A 229 -7.12 10.51 12.68
N SER A 230 -8.08 9.71 13.08
CA SER A 230 -9.32 9.48 12.34
C SER A 230 -10.51 9.40 13.27
N ALA A 231 -11.62 9.97 12.85
CA ALA A 231 -12.91 9.86 13.51
C ALA A 231 -13.96 9.52 12.47
N GLY A 232 -14.86 8.62 12.78
CA GLY A 232 -15.91 8.23 11.83
C GLY A 232 -17.20 7.86 12.52
N THR A 233 -18.30 8.11 11.82
CA THR A 233 -19.62 7.62 12.19
C THR A 233 -20.27 6.93 11.00
N SER A 234 -21.07 5.90 11.26
CA SER A 234 -21.77 5.17 10.22
C SER A 234 -23.10 4.63 10.73
N MET A 235 -24.09 4.60 9.86
CA MET A 235 -25.38 3.98 10.13
C MET A 235 -25.71 3.00 9.02
N VAL A 236 -26.15 1.81 9.40
CA VAL A 236 -26.62 0.77 8.47
C VAL A 236 -28.04 0.40 8.86
N HIS A 237 -28.97 0.51 7.91
CA HIS A 237 -30.36 0.14 8.07
C HIS A 237 -30.75 -0.95 7.06
N LYS A 238 -31.12 -2.14 7.56
CA LYS A 238 -31.65 -3.23 6.74
C LYS A 238 -33.12 -2.95 6.42
N LEU A 239 -33.47 -2.91 5.16
CA LEU A 239 -34.84 -2.70 4.72
C LEU A 239 -35.75 -3.90 5.09
N LYS A 240 -37.05 -3.75 5.00
CA LYS A 240 -38.01 -4.87 5.20
C LYS A 240 -37.80 -5.98 4.17
N ARG A 241 -37.49 -5.59 2.93
CA ARG A 241 -37.18 -6.52 1.84
C ARG A 241 -35.84 -7.18 2.08
N GLU A 242 -35.78 -8.50 2.07
CA GLU A 242 -34.55 -9.27 2.32
C GLU A 242 -33.46 -8.89 1.31
N GLY A 243 -32.24 -8.65 1.82
CA GLY A 243 -31.10 -8.19 1.02
C GLY A 243 -31.12 -6.68 0.71
N GLY A 244 -32.15 -5.93 1.13
CA GLY A 244 -32.21 -4.47 1.01
C GLY A 244 -31.48 -3.78 2.17
N GLU A 245 -30.68 -2.74 1.87
CA GLU A 245 -29.86 -2.03 2.85
C GLU A 245 -29.69 -0.57 2.44
N LEU A 246 -29.75 0.33 3.41
CA LEU A 246 -29.34 1.72 3.31
C LEU A 246 -28.20 1.95 4.28
N SER A 247 -27.10 2.53 3.82
CA SER A 247 -25.98 2.89 4.68
C SER A 247 -25.56 4.33 4.44
N ALA A 248 -25.13 5.00 5.52
CA ALA A 248 -24.55 6.34 5.48
C ALA A 248 -23.30 6.35 6.36
N SER A 249 -22.27 7.06 5.93
CA SER A 249 -21.07 7.27 6.73
C SER A 249 -20.50 8.67 6.54
N PHE A 250 -19.87 9.15 7.58
CA PHE A 250 -19.04 10.34 7.57
C PHE A 250 -17.74 10.03 8.29
N ASP A 251 -16.60 10.34 7.65
CA ASP A 251 -15.28 10.08 8.15
C ASP A 251 -14.43 11.35 8.04
N TYR A 252 -13.64 11.62 9.08
CA TYR A 252 -12.64 12.67 9.14
C TYR A 252 -11.27 12.06 9.40
N PHE A 253 -10.25 12.52 8.67
CA PHE A 253 -8.84 12.14 8.85
C PHE A 253 -7.99 13.40 8.95
N HIS A 254 -7.09 13.40 9.90
CA HIS A 254 -6.07 14.44 10.06
C HIS A 254 -4.69 13.80 10.06
N TYR A 255 -3.81 14.25 9.17
CA TYR A 255 -2.43 13.81 9.06
C TYR A 255 -1.51 14.99 9.33
N TYR A 256 -0.62 14.83 10.29
CA TYR A 256 0.37 15.83 10.66
C TYR A 256 1.77 15.25 10.59
N ARG A 257 2.65 15.88 9.83
CA ARG A 257 4.05 15.51 9.68
C ARG A 257 4.96 16.67 10.02
N VAL A 258 6.01 16.40 10.83
CA VAL A 258 7.13 17.30 11.06
C VAL A 258 8.41 16.52 10.82
N GLY A 259 9.30 17.08 10.03
CA GLY A 259 10.61 16.52 9.75
C GLY A 259 11.71 17.56 9.89
N ASN A 260 12.82 17.17 10.51
CA ASN A 260 14.05 17.96 10.61
C ASN A 260 15.18 17.16 9.99
N GLN A 261 16.02 17.80 9.20
CA GLN A 261 17.21 17.22 8.58
C GLN A 261 18.42 18.12 8.83
N LEU A 262 19.55 17.51 9.15
CA LEU A 262 20.85 18.15 9.12
C LEU A 262 21.73 17.33 8.18
N MET A 263 22.28 17.97 7.16
CA MET A 263 23.18 17.37 6.21
C MET A 263 24.50 18.12 6.23
N ASP A 264 25.58 17.39 6.40
CA ASP A 264 26.94 17.90 6.34
C ASP A 264 27.66 17.27 5.15
N SER A 265 27.87 18.07 4.12
CA SER A 265 28.47 17.65 2.87
C SER A 265 30.00 17.74 2.91
N PHE A 266 30.67 16.87 2.14
CA PHE A 266 32.12 16.97 1.94
C PHE A 266 32.54 18.23 1.16
N LYS A 267 31.65 18.82 0.38
CA LYS A 267 31.76 20.22 -0.03
C LYS A 267 31.42 21.04 1.22
N PRO A 268 32.13 22.13 1.52
CA PRO A 268 31.88 22.90 2.75
C PRO A 268 30.50 23.57 2.70
N ASP A 269 29.48 22.75 2.82
CA ASP A 269 28.08 23.12 2.71
C ASP A 269 27.23 22.29 3.69
N THR A 270 26.93 22.88 4.84
CA THR A 270 26.03 22.27 5.82
C THR A 270 24.64 22.83 5.61
N LEU A 271 23.65 21.94 5.49
CA LEU A 271 22.26 22.29 5.24
C LEU A 271 21.37 21.80 6.38
N LYS A 272 20.57 22.69 6.96
CA LYS A 272 19.51 22.32 7.89
C LYS A 272 18.15 22.50 7.22
N GLY A 273 17.32 21.47 7.22
CA GLY A 273 15.97 21.49 6.65
C GLY A 273 14.90 21.25 7.71
N ASP A 274 13.85 22.04 7.68
CA ASP A 274 12.64 21.88 8.50
C ASP A 274 11.43 21.75 7.57
N MET A 275 10.62 20.70 7.77
CA MET A 275 9.45 20.40 6.94
C MET A 275 8.24 20.19 7.83
N LYS A 276 7.11 20.76 7.44
CA LYS A 276 5.81 20.55 8.09
C LYS A 276 4.76 20.27 7.03
N GLY A 277 3.84 19.37 7.35
CA GLY A 277 2.70 19.07 6.51
C GLY A 277 1.46 18.77 7.34
N ASN A 278 0.37 19.40 6.96
CA ASN A 278 -0.97 19.15 7.47
C ASN A 278 -1.83 18.65 6.33
N THR A 279 -2.65 17.64 6.59
CA THR A 279 -3.69 17.20 5.65
C THR A 279 -4.95 16.91 6.42
N ASP A 280 -6.02 17.57 6.03
CA ASP A 280 -7.37 17.36 6.54
C ASP A 280 -8.22 16.76 5.42
N LEU A 281 -8.91 15.65 5.71
CA LEU A 281 -9.76 14.95 4.78
C LEU A 281 -11.13 14.67 5.41
N TYR A 282 -12.18 15.09 4.72
CA TYR A 282 -13.58 14.82 5.07
C TYR A 282 -14.22 13.95 3.99
N VAL A 283 -14.91 12.89 4.38
CA VAL A 283 -15.57 11.96 3.44
C VAL A 283 -16.98 11.68 3.90
N GLY A 284 -17.96 11.98 3.07
CA GLY A 284 -19.37 11.62 3.25
C GLY A 284 -19.81 10.62 2.18
N GLN A 285 -20.51 9.57 2.55
CA GLN A 285 -21.03 8.55 1.62
C GLN A 285 -22.39 8.04 2.03
N ILE A 286 -23.27 7.85 1.05
CA ILE A 286 -24.57 7.20 1.21
C ILE A 286 -24.72 6.14 0.14
N ASP A 287 -25.06 4.91 0.53
CA ASP A 287 -25.28 3.78 -0.37
C ASP A 287 -26.64 3.14 -0.10
N ALA A 288 -27.30 2.75 -1.16
CA ALA A 288 -28.54 2.00 -1.14
C ALA A 288 -28.41 0.72 -1.95
N VAL A 289 -28.88 -0.38 -1.38
CA VAL A 289 -29.01 -1.67 -2.04
C VAL A 289 -30.48 -2.05 -2.01
N TYR A 290 -31.09 -2.26 -3.17
CA TYR A 290 -32.50 -2.59 -3.27
C TYR A 290 -32.73 -3.79 -4.19
N PRO A 291 -33.19 -4.94 -3.68
CA PRO A 291 -33.61 -6.07 -4.49
C PRO A 291 -34.91 -5.71 -5.22
N LEU A 292 -34.86 -5.57 -6.55
CA LEU A 292 -36.04 -5.30 -7.38
C LEU A 292 -36.93 -6.54 -7.51
N SER A 293 -36.28 -7.73 -7.54
CA SER A 293 -36.93 -9.05 -7.55
C SER A 293 -36.00 -10.09 -6.90
N GLU A 294 -36.33 -11.35 -6.97
CA GLU A 294 -35.43 -12.45 -6.53
C GLU A 294 -34.15 -12.55 -7.38
N VAL A 295 -34.20 -12.06 -8.63
CA VAL A 295 -33.10 -12.16 -9.59
C VAL A 295 -32.43 -10.81 -9.88
N TRP A 296 -33.12 -9.68 -9.67
CA TRP A 296 -32.62 -8.34 -9.98
C TRP A 296 -32.31 -7.54 -8.73
N LYS A 297 -31.16 -6.91 -8.69
CA LYS A 297 -30.68 -6.08 -7.59
C LYS A 297 -30.17 -4.74 -8.12
N LEU A 298 -30.62 -3.66 -7.52
CA LEU A 298 -30.16 -2.32 -7.80
C LEU A 298 -29.25 -1.84 -6.65
N GLN A 299 -28.14 -1.21 -7.01
CA GLN A 299 -27.27 -0.52 -6.05
C GLN A 299 -27.02 0.89 -6.57
N ALA A 300 -27.15 1.87 -5.69
CA ALA A 300 -26.88 3.26 -6.02
C ALA A 300 -26.23 3.96 -4.83
N GLY A 301 -25.46 4.99 -5.08
CA GLY A 301 -24.87 5.78 -4.00
C GLY A 301 -24.25 7.06 -4.48
N VAL A 302 -23.99 7.91 -3.50
CA VAL A 302 -23.29 9.19 -3.66
C VAL A 302 -22.18 9.28 -2.64
N LYS A 303 -21.08 9.91 -3.05
CA LYS A 303 -19.92 10.14 -2.20
C LYS A 303 -19.36 11.53 -2.48
N THR A 304 -18.97 12.22 -1.43
CA THR A 304 -18.18 13.45 -1.53
C THR A 304 -16.96 13.34 -0.65
N SER A 305 -15.84 13.86 -1.13
CA SER A 305 -14.61 14.00 -0.32
C SER A 305 -14.03 15.39 -0.53
N PHE A 306 -13.50 15.95 0.55
CA PHE A 306 -12.82 17.22 0.55
C PHE A 306 -11.48 17.07 1.27
N VAL A 307 -10.40 17.45 0.59
CA VAL A 307 -9.02 17.37 1.09
C VAL A 307 -8.41 18.75 1.07
N THR A 308 -7.79 19.15 2.17
CA THR A 308 -6.91 20.33 2.24
C THR A 308 -5.53 19.89 2.71
N ILE A 309 -4.50 20.31 1.99
CA ILE A 309 -3.10 20.05 2.30
C ILE A 309 -2.37 21.38 2.43
N ASP A 310 -1.61 21.57 3.52
CA ASP A 310 -0.73 22.72 3.73
C ASP A 310 0.65 22.21 4.11
N ASN A 311 1.57 22.29 3.16
CA ASN A 311 2.95 21.86 3.33
C ASN A 311 3.88 23.08 3.30
N THR A 312 4.86 23.09 4.23
CA THR A 312 5.94 24.06 4.26
C THR A 312 7.29 23.36 4.34
N ALA A 313 8.26 23.85 3.61
CA ALA A 313 9.66 23.45 3.72
C ALA A 313 10.52 24.71 3.87
N GLY A 314 11.48 24.66 4.78
CA GLY A 314 12.46 25.71 4.97
C GLY A 314 13.85 25.10 5.10
N TYR A 315 14.83 25.72 4.46
CA TYR A 315 16.23 25.31 4.58
C TYR A 315 17.07 26.50 5.09
N MET A 316 18.11 26.19 5.83
CA MET A 316 19.02 27.16 6.42
C MET A 316 20.47 26.75 6.16
N ARG A 317 21.33 27.73 5.92
CA ARG A 317 22.79 27.56 5.80
C ARG A 317 23.53 28.25 6.90
N PRO A 318 24.69 27.75 7.33
CA PRO A 318 25.50 28.40 8.35
C PRO A 318 26.08 29.72 7.81
N SER A 319 26.15 30.71 8.69
CA SER A 319 26.74 32.04 8.46
C SER A 319 27.50 32.47 9.71
N VAL A 320 28.30 33.53 9.60
CA VAL A 320 29.03 34.13 10.75
C VAL A 320 28.09 34.54 11.88
N SER A 321 26.86 34.97 11.54
CA SER A 321 25.84 35.40 12.50
C SER A 321 24.91 34.29 12.98
N GLY A 322 25.16 33.02 12.59
CA GLY A 322 24.28 31.87 12.88
C GLY A 322 23.66 31.26 11.63
N TRP A 323 22.50 30.63 11.75
CA TRP A 323 21.78 30.01 10.65
C TRP A 323 20.94 31.04 9.89
N LEU A 324 21.14 31.18 8.57
CA LEU A 324 20.36 32.04 7.69
C LEU A 324 19.46 31.21 6.78
N PRO A 325 18.19 31.64 6.56
CA PRO A 325 17.31 30.98 5.60
C PRO A 325 17.91 30.95 4.19
N ASP A 326 17.83 29.78 3.53
CA ASP A 326 18.13 29.63 2.12
C ASP A 326 16.86 30.00 1.32
N GLY A 327 16.85 31.20 0.76
CA GLY A 327 15.70 31.71 0.02
C GLY A 327 15.38 30.94 -1.29
N ALA A 328 16.30 30.07 -1.75
CA ALA A 328 16.10 29.28 -2.96
C ALA A 328 15.38 27.94 -2.72
N LEU A 329 15.45 27.43 -1.48
CA LEU A 329 14.96 26.09 -1.14
C LEU A 329 13.70 26.12 -0.26
N GLY A 330 13.36 27.29 0.32
CA GLY A 330 12.14 27.45 1.14
C GLY A 330 10.90 27.66 0.28
N SER A 331 9.78 27.08 0.67
CA SER A 331 8.49 27.33 0.01
C SER A 331 7.29 26.80 0.80
N ARG A 332 6.08 27.22 0.39
CA ARG A 332 4.80 26.71 0.90
C ARG A 332 3.94 26.25 -0.25
N PHE A 333 3.27 25.11 -0.07
CA PHE A 333 2.34 24.55 -1.04
C PHE A 333 1.01 24.21 -0.35
N VAL A 334 -0.06 24.85 -0.81
CA VAL A 334 -1.43 24.60 -0.37
C VAL A 334 -2.18 23.93 -1.52
N TYR A 335 -2.94 22.88 -1.22
CA TYR A 335 -3.68 22.13 -2.21
C TYR A 335 -5.03 21.73 -1.66
N ASP A 336 -6.08 22.07 -2.39
CA ASP A 336 -7.46 21.73 -2.10
C ASP A 336 -8.02 20.84 -3.21
N GLU A 337 -8.66 19.74 -2.83
CA GLU A 337 -9.33 18.83 -3.77
C GLU A 337 -10.73 18.50 -3.27
N ASN A 338 -11.71 18.62 -4.17
CA ASN A 338 -13.07 18.14 -3.93
C ASN A 338 -13.47 17.13 -5.00
N ILE A 339 -13.84 15.91 -4.57
CA ILE A 339 -14.32 14.84 -5.45
C ILE A 339 -15.76 14.52 -5.09
N ASN A 340 -16.66 14.72 -6.05
CA ASN A 340 -18.05 14.34 -5.96
C ASN A 340 -18.33 13.18 -6.90
N ALA A 341 -18.92 12.12 -6.38
CA ALA A 341 -19.15 10.90 -7.14
C ALA A 341 -20.58 10.39 -6.94
N SER A 342 -21.14 9.81 -7.99
CA SER A 342 -22.39 9.04 -7.93
C SER A 342 -22.22 7.76 -8.74
N TYR A 343 -22.92 6.72 -8.35
CA TYR A 343 -22.90 5.46 -9.09
C TYR A 343 -24.27 4.80 -9.11
N LEU A 344 -24.48 4.03 -10.17
CA LEU A 344 -25.60 3.12 -10.34
C LEU A 344 -25.08 1.77 -10.82
N GLN A 345 -25.53 0.69 -10.20
CA GLN A 345 -25.15 -0.68 -10.58
C GLN A 345 -26.36 -1.58 -10.55
N VAL A 346 -26.55 -2.33 -11.62
CA VAL A 346 -27.61 -3.34 -11.75
C VAL A 346 -26.97 -4.72 -11.72
N GLY A 347 -27.50 -5.59 -10.88
CA GLY A 347 -27.12 -6.98 -10.79
C GLY A 347 -28.26 -7.89 -11.20
N TYR A 348 -27.95 -8.91 -11.97
CA TYR A 348 -28.83 -10.02 -12.32
C TYR A 348 -28.21 -11.33 -11.86
N GLU A 349 -28.94 -12.14 -11.12
CA GLU A 349 -28.49 -13.45 -10.66
C GLU A 349 -29.65 -14.43 -10.78
N LYS A 350 -29.49 -15.40 -11.69
CA LYS A 350 -30.46 -16.49 -11.87
C LYS A 350 -29.72 -17.76 -12.28
N ASP A 351 -30.02 -18.85 -11.59
CA ASP A 351 -29.44 -20.16 -11.83
C ASP A 351 -27.90 -20.13 -11.86
N ARG A 352 -27.32 -20.26 -13.05
CA ARG A 352 -25.87 -20.34 -13.29
C ARG A 352 -25.27 -19.02 -13.79
N LEU A 353 -26.10 -18.01 -14.03
CA LEU A 353 -25.72 -16.75 -14.64
C LEU A 353 -25.78 -15.62 -13.63
N LYS A 354 -24.64 -14.91 -13.48
CA LYS A 354 -24.59 -13.64 -12.72
C LYS A 354 -24.02 -12.57 -13.63
N ILE A 355 -24.74 -11.45 -13.75
CA ILE A 355 -24.31 -10.27 -14.51
C ILE A 355 -24.33 -9.08 -13.56
N SER A 356 -23.33 -8.24 -13.63
CA SER A 356 -23.31 -6.95 -12.95
C SER A 356 -22.82 -5.89 -13.93
N ALA A 357 -23.58 -4.83 -14.11
CA ALA A 357 -23.22 -3.68 -14.91
C ALA A 357 -23.38 -2.41 -14.07
N GLY A 358 -22.36 -1.59 -14.02
CA GLY A 358 -22.32 -0.37 -13.22
C GLY A 358 -21.68 0.80 -13.96
N LEU A 359 -22.13 1.99 -13.64
CA LEU A 359 -21.53 3.24 -14.10
C LEU A 359 -21.32 4.14 -12.90
N ARG A 360 -20.10 4.65 -12.77
CA ARG A 360 -19.73 5.65 -11.79
C ARG A 360 -19.34 6.94 -12.50
N LEU A 361 -19.83 8.05 -11.98
CA LEU A 361 -19.54 9.41 -12.43
C LEU A 361 -18.69 10.07 -11.36
N GLU A 362 -17.60 10.71 -11.72
CA GLU A 362 -16.78 11.51 -10.79
C GLU A 362 -16.52 12.89 -11.37
N HIS A 363 -16.80 13.91 -10.58
CA HIS A 363 -16.40 15.30 -10.82
C HIS A 363 -15.34 15.66 -9.78
N THR A 364 -14.18 16.13 -10.26
CA THR A 364 -13.07 16.53 -9.41
C THR A 364 -12.76 18.01 -9.67
N HIS A 365 -12.69 18.79 -8.61
CA HIS A 365 -12.19 20.15 -8.59
C HIS A 365 -10.90 20.20 -7.77
N VAL A 366 -9.86 20.78 -8.33
CA VAL A 366 -8.55 20.92 -7.71
C VAL A 366 -8.11 22.37 -7.77
N HIS A 367 -7.59 22.88 -6.66
CA HIS A 367 -6.90 24.17 -6.59
C HIS A 367 -5.57 23.99 -5.86
N GLY A 368 -4.50 24.56 -6.40
CA GLY A 368 -3.17 24.51 -5.78
C GLY A 368 -2.50 25.86 -5.83
N ASP A 369 -1.96 26.30 -4.69
CA ASP A 369 -1.17 27.52 -4.55
C ASP A 369 0.26 27.18 -4.11
N PHE A 370 1.21 27.63 -4.88
CA PHE A 370 2.62 27.53 -4.58
C PHE A 370 3.17 28.92 -4.21
N GLY A 371 3.54 29.11 -2.96
CA GLY A 371 4.30 30.26 -2.50
C GLY A 371 5.74 30.10 -2.97
N GLY A 372 6.14 30.95 -3.87
CA GLY A 372 7.45 30.92 -4.53
C GLY A 372 8.61 31.16 -3.58
N ASN A 373 9.79 31.15 -4.18
CA ASN A 373 11.05 31.43 -3.53
C ASN A 373 11.93 32.33 -4.44
N THR A 374 13.20 32.52 -4.12
CA THR A 374 14.08 33.38 -4.92
C THR A 374 14.36 32.83 -6.33
N GLN A 375 14.13 31.54 -6.59
CA GLN A 375 14.33 30.88 -7.89
C GLN A 375 13.02 30.63 -8.64
N GLN A 376 11.90 30.50 -7.94
CA GLN A 376 10.59 30.19 -8.50
C GLN A 376 9.57 31.23 -8.05
N LYS A 377 8.79 31.76 -8.99
CA LYS A 377 7.72 32.71 -8.71
C LYS A 377 6.52 32.02 -8.06
N ASP A 378 5.72 32.79 -7.32
CA ASP A 378 4.40 32.37 -6.90
C ASP A 378 3.59 31.86 -8.11
N SER A 379 2.91 30.78 -7.94
CA SER A 379 2.06 30.21 -8.99
C SER A 379 0.85 29.51 -8.39
N SER A 380 -0.26 29.56 -9.10
CA SER A 380 -1.47 28.81 -8.78
C SER A 380 -1.99 28.07 -10.00
N PHE A 381 -2.73 27.01 -9.75
CA PHE A 381 -3.43 26.29 -10.80
C PHE A 381 -4.79 25.84 -10.29
N THR A 382 -5.75 25.75 -11.22
CA THR A 382 -7.08 25.22 -10.97
C THR A 382 -7.43 24.25 -12.08
N THR A 383 -7.91 23.07 -11.71
CA THR A 383 -8.29 22.03 -12.67
C THR A 383 -9.67 21.49 -12.32
N ASN A 384 -10.52 21.37 -13.34
CA ASN A 384 -11.83 20.73 -13.24
C ASN A 384 -11.92 19.63 -14.27
N TYR A 385 -12.36 18.44 -13.85
CA TYR A 385 -12.61 17.36 -14.79
C TYR A 385 -13.76 16.46 -14.36
N PHE A 386 -14.43 15.89 -15.35
CA PHE A 386 -15.55 14.98 -15.19
C PHE A 386 -15.29 13.71 -15.98
N HIS A 387 -15.38 12.55 -15.31
CA HIS A 387 -15.09 11.27 -15.95
C HIS A 387 -16.11 10.19 -15.60
N LEU A 388 -16.26 9.26 -16.56
CA LEU A 388 -17.13 8.09 -16.49
C LEU A 388 -16.29 6.84 -16.27
N PHE A 389 -16.73 5.99 -15.35
CA PHE A 389 -16.07 4.74 -14.99
C PHE A 389 -17.05 3.57 -15.10
N PRO A 390 -17.23 2.99 -16.30
CA PRO A 390 -18.03 1.81 -16.51
C PRO A 390 -17.37 0.57 -15.91
N THR A 391 -18.19 -0.34 -15.38
CA THR A 391 -17.79 -1.67 -14.90
C THR A 391 -18.77 -2.71 -15.36
N ILE A 392 -18.27 -3.85 -15.86
CA ILE A 392 -19.10 -4.98 -16.26
C ILE A 392 -18.46 -6.25 -15.71
N ALA A 393 -19.24 -7.13 -15.12
CA ALA A 393 -18.81 -8.44 -14.69
C ALA A 393 -19.88 -9.48 -15.07
N LEU A 394 -19.42 -10.56 -15.69
CA LEU A 394 -20.23 -11.71 -16.07
C LEU A 394 -19.62 -12.95 -15.43
N GLN A 395 -20.45 -13.79 -14.81
CA GLN A 395 -20.07 -15.10 -14.30
C GLN A 395 -21.06 -16.14 -14.82
N TYR A 396 -20.55 -17.23 -15.36
CA TYR A 396 -21.34 -18.32 -15.88
C TYR A 396 -20.85 -19.66 -15.36
N GLY A 397 -21.66 -20.33 -14.55
CA GLY A 397 -21.40 -21.68 -14.08
C GLY A 397 -21.81 -22.72 -15.14
N LEU A 398 -20.87 -23.22 -15.91
CA LEU A 398 -21.16 -24.28 -16.89
C LEU A 398 -21.70 -25.53 -16.19
N THR A 399 -21.09 -25.87 -15.07
CA THR A 399 -21.53 -26.90 -14.11
C THR A 399 -21.35 -26.39 -12.69
N SER A 400 -21.65 -27.20 -11.68
CA SER A 400 -21.32 -26.87 -10.26
C SER A 400 -19.81 -26.78 -10.00
N GLU A 401 -18.98 -27.33 -10.91
CA GLU A 401 -17.53 -27.38 -10.77
C GLU A 401 -16.78 -26.40 -11.68
N HIS A 402 -17.40 -25.91 -12.74
CA HIS A 402 -16.79 -25.10 -13.78
C HIS A 402 -17.43 -23.72 -13.84
N LEU A 403 -16.69 -22.68 -13.44
CA LEU A 403 -17.13 -21.28 -13.47
C LEU A 403 -16.25 -20.46 -14.41
N PHE A 404 -16.87 -19.77 -15.36
CA PHE A 404 -16.23 -18.78 -16.22
C PHE A 404 -16.58 -17.36 -15.76
N GLN A 405 -15.62 -16.46 -15.89
CA GLN A 405 -15.76 -15.07 -15.47
C GLN A 405 -15.20 -14.16 -16.56
N LEU A 406 -15.91 -13.10 -16.89
CA LEU A 406 -15.43 -12.02 -17.76
C LEU A 406 -15.69 -10.70 -17.06
N SER A 407 -14.69 -9.84 -17.01
CA SER A 407 -14.86 -8.52 -16.41
C SER A 407 -14.13 -7.45 -17.20
N TYR A 408 -14.70 -6.25 -17.15
CA TYR A 408 -14.13 -5.03 -17.68
C TYR A 408 -14.35 -3.90 -16.67
N GLY A 409 -13.34 -3.03 -16.53
CA GLY A 409 -13.46 -1.83 -15.71
C GLY A 409 -12.48 -0.75 -16.11
N ARG A 410 -12.97 0.49 -16.21
CA ARG A 410 -12.15 1.68 -16.37
C ARG A 410 -11.84 2.28 -15.00
N ARG A 411 -10.58 2.66 -14.80
CA ARG A 411 -10.04 3.14 -13.51
C ARG A 411 -9.22 4.40 -13.70
N ILE A 412 -8.96 5.12 -12.59
CA ILE A 412 -8.12 6.33 -12.56
C ILE A 412 -6.99 6.15 -11.53
N THR A 413 -5.81 6.64 -11.86
CA THR A 413 -4.73 6.91 -10.91
C THR A 413 -4.51 8.41 -10.85
N ARG A 414 -4.86 9.01 -9.70
CA ARG A 414 -4.56 10.42 -9.44
C ARG A 414 -3.11 10.56 -9.00
N PRO A 415 -2.44 11.68 -9.32
CA PRO A 415 -1.14 11.97 -8.73
C PRO A 415 -1.22 11.90 -7.21
N ASN A 416 -0.21 11.30 -6.57
CA ASN A 416 -0.09 11.39 -5.13
C ASN A 416 0.17 12.85 -4.71
N TYR A 417 -0.32 13.26 -3.58
CA TYR A 417 -0.13 14.64 -3.10
C TYR A 417 1.35 15.02 -2.96
N GLY A 418 2.21 14.05 -2.57
CA GLY A 418 3.66 14.23 -2.55
C GLY A 418 4.27 14.46 -3.93
N ASP A 419 3.71 13.82 -4.97
CA ASP A 419 4.16 13.96 -6.35
C ASP A 419 3.80 15.33 -6.97
N LEU A 420 2.77 15.99 -6.45
CA LEU A 420 2.36 17.35 -6.85
C LEU A 420 3.15 18.45 -6.12
N ASN A 421 3.76 18.12 -4.98
CA ASN A 421 4.45 19.09 -4.15
C ASN A 421 5.80 19.50 -4.79
N PRO A 422 5.97 20.75 -5.24
CA PRO A 422 7.15 21.18 -5.99
C PRO A 422 8.41 21.37 -5.13
N PHE A 423 8.37 21.00 -3.85
CA PHE A 423 9.53 21.10 -2.96
C PHE A 423 10.67 20.21 -3.44
N THR A 424 11.90 20.74 -3.34
CA THR A 424 13.09 19.96 -3.62
C THR A 424 13.59 19.30 -2.33
N TYR A 425 13.60 17.97 -2.33
CA TYR A 425 14.27 17.16 -1.33
C TYR A 425 15.71 16.92 -1.77
N ILE A 426 16.65 17.22 -0.88
CA ILE A 426 18.07 17.02 -1.11
C ILE A 426 18.52 15.77 -0.37
N PHE A 427 18.81 14.69 -1.11
CA PHE A 427 19.37 13.47 -0.53
C PHE A 427 20.87 13.60 -0.31
N ASP A 428 21.53 14.20 -1.28
CA ASP A 428 22.96 14.50 -1.30
C ASP A 428 23.24 15.58 -2.36
N ASP A 429 24.51 15.94 -2.53
CA ASP A 429 24.94 16.96 -3.50
C ASP A 429 24.60 16.66 -4.96
N TYR A 430 24.33 15.39 -5.26
CA TYR A 430 24.13 14.87 -6.64
C TYR A 430 22.77 14.25 -6.87
N THR A 431 21.94 14.11 -5.82
CA THR A 431 20.60 13.50 -5.95
C THR A 431 19.56 14.38 -5.30
N HIS A 432 18.74 14.98 -6.14
CA HIS A 432 17.61 15.81 -5.73
C HIS A 432 16.30 15.17 -6.20
N GLU A 433 15.25 15.27 -5.42
CA GLU A 433 13.91 14.82 -5.77
C GLU A 433 12.92 15.96 -5.59
N GLY A 434 11.98 16.11 -6.53
CA GLY A 434 10.91 17.11 -6.43
C GLY A 434 9.63 16.61 -7.05
N GLY A 435 8.52 17.23 -6.69
CA GLY A 435 7.23 16.95 -7.32
C GLY A 435 7.04 17.75 -8.62
N ASN A 436 5.89 17.51 -9.24
CA ASN A 436 5.50 18.11 -10.51
C ASN A 436 4.03 18.54 -10.45
N THR A 437 3.80 19.84 -10.34
CA THR A 437 2.45 20.43 -10.30
C THR A 437 1.67 20.28 -11.62
N LYS A 438 2.34 19.87 -12.71
CA LYS A 438 1.75 19.66 -14.05
C LYS A 438 1.25 18.23 -14.26
N LEU A 439 1.35 17.37 -13.25
CA LEU A 439 0.80 16.02 -13.36
C LEU A 439 -0.71 16.06 -13.53
N HIS A 440 -1.19 15.20 -14.41
CA HIS A 440 -2.59 14.93 -14.59
C HIS A 440 -2.90 13.46 -14.33
N PRO A 441 -4.17 13.11 -14.05
CA PRO A 441 -4.56 11.73 -13.80
C PRO A 441 -4.28 10.81 -14.98
N SER A 442 -3.92 9.56 -14.71
CA SER A 442 -3.83 8.50 -15.70
C SER A 442 -5.07 7.60 -15.65
N PHE A 443 -5.42 7.02 -16.80
CA PHE A 443 -6.60 6.16 -16.93
C PHE A 443 -6.20 4.77 -17.41
N SER A 444 -6.82 3.75 -16.81
CA SER A 444 -6.55 2.36 -17.17
C SER A 444 -7.84 1.64 -17.53
N ASP A 445 -7.83 0.96 -18.68
CA ASP A 445 -8.87 0.04 -19.12
C ASP A 445 -8.40 -1.39 -18.89
N ASN A 446 -9.13 -2.14 -18.06
CA ASN A 446 -8.75 -3.48 -17.60
C ASN A 446 -9.77 -4.50 -18.05
N ILE A 447 -9.31 -5.61 -18.64
CA ILE A 447 -10.14 -6.76 -19.06
C ILE A 447 -9.57 -8.02 -18.43
N GLU A 448 -10.42 -8.86 -17.84
CA GLU A 448 -10.02 -10.16 -17.29
C GLU A 448 -10.98 -11.26 -17.76
N LEU A 449 -10.40 -12.38 -18.18
CA LEU A 449 -11.10 -13.62 -18.47
C LEU A 449 -10.63 -14.69 -17.50
N GLY A 450 -11.52 -15.12 -16.60
CA GLY A 450 -11.25 -16.06 -15.53
C GLY A 450 -11.92 -17.43 -15.77
N TYR A 451 -11.27 -18.46 -15.29
CA TYR A 451 -11.82 -19.80 -15.18
C TYR A 451 -11.50 -20.37 -13.81
N VAL A 452 -12.52 -20.92 -13.15
CA VAL A 452 -12.39 -21.58 -11.84
C VAL A 452 -12.90 -23.01 -11.97
N TYR A 453 -12.06 -23.97 -11.54
CA TYR A 453 -12.43 -25.37 -11.43
C TYR A 453 -12.52 -25.76 -9.95
N ARG A 454 -13.74 -26.08 -9.53
CA ARG A 454 -14.06 -26.29 -8.11
C ARG A 454 -13.59 -25.11 -7.26
N ASP A 455 -13.05 -25.37 -6.09
CA ASP A 455 -12.55 -24.36 -5.13
C ASP A 455 -11.01 -24.35 -5.02
N TRP A 456 -10.33 -25.22 -5.80
CA TRP A 456 -8.88 -25.38 -5.66
C TRP A 456 -8.06 -24.84 -6.84
N PHE A 457 -8.64 -24.67 -8.04
CA PHE A 457 -7.90 -24.18 -9.21
C PHE A 457 -8.57 -22.97 -9.84
N GLN A 458 -7.78 -21.93 -10.10
CA GLN A 458 -8.21 -20.72 -10.80
C GLN A 458 -7.15 -20.28 -11.79
N THR A 459 -7.58 -19.88 -12.99
CA THR A 459 -6.73 -19.19 -13.95
C THR A 459 -7.42 -17.94 -14.47
N VAL A 460 -6.64 -16.88 -14.74
CA VAL A 460 -7.13 -15.58 -15.23
C VAL A 460 -6.17 -15.07 -16.30
N LEU A 461 -6.67 -14.82 -17.48
CA LEU A 461 -6.01 -14.02 -18.51
C LEU A 461 -6.39 -12.56 -18.29
N PHE A 462 -5.44 -11.65 -18.36
CA PHE A 462 -5.68 -10.23 -18.16
C PHE A 462 -4.96 -9.36 -19.18
N PHE A 463 -5.61 -8.26 -19.49
CA PHE A 463 -5.09 -7.19 -20.33
C PHE A 463 -5.40 -5.85 -19.67
N SER A 464 -4.41 -4.94 -19.62
CA SER A 464 -4.55 -3.58 -19.11
C SER A 464 -3.85 -2.62 -20.05
N HIS A 465 -4.54 -1.56 -20.42
CA HIS A 465 -3.97 -0.42 -21.13
C HIS A 465 -4.11 0.83 -20.26
N THR A 466 -3.00 1.52 -20.02
CA THR A 466 -2.96 2.73 -19.20
C THR A 466 -2.42 3.89 -20.05
N ASP A 467 -3.21 4.96 -20.16
CA ASP A 467 -2.81 6.21 -20.75
C ASP A 467 -2.22 7.14 -19.69
N ASP A 468 -1.21 7.92 -20.07
CA ASP A 468 -0.57 8.94 -19.24
C ASP A 468 -0.06 8.42 -17.88
N ALA A 469 0.53 7.22 -17.89
CA ALA A 469 1.01 6.56 -16.68
C ALA A 469 1.99 7.47 -15.89
N ILE A 470 1.72 7.66 -14.59
CA ILE A 470 2.56 8.48 -13.71
C ILE A 470 3.73 7.63 -13.24
N MET A 471 4.95 8.03 -13.62
CA MET A 471 6.19 7.32 -13.30
C MET A 471 7.30 8.30 -12.93
N LYS A 472 8.26 7.87 -12.11
CA LYS A 472 9.47 8.67 -11.83
C LYS A 472 10.37 8.71 -13.06
N SER A 473 10.82 9.93 -13.42
CA SER A 473 11.81 10.22 -14.43
C SER A 473 13.09 10.67 -13.74
N TYR A 474 14.23 10.24 -14.28
CA TYR A 474 15.57 10.53 -13.80
C TYR A 474 16.26 11.39 -14.84
N ARG A 475 16.59 12.63 -14.50
CA ARG A 475 17.20 13.58 -15.43
C ARG A 475 18.53 14.08 -14.93
N GLU A 476 19.53 14.04 -15.80
CA GLU A 476 20.78 14.71 -15.55
C GLU A 476 20.61 16.24 -15.68
N GLN A 477 21.13 16.97 -14.70
CA GLN A 477 21.28 18.42 -14.68
C GLN A 477 22.77 18.79 -14.68
N GLU A 478 23.07 20.08 -14.79
CA GLU A 478 24.43 20.59 -14.72
C GLU A 478 25.14 20.14 -13.42
N GLY A 479 26.43 19.82 -13.55
CA GLY A 479 27.24 19.36 -12.42
C GLY A 479 27.00 17.90 -12.02
N ARG A 480 26.50 17.06 -12.94
CA ARG A 480 26.23 15.61 -12.72
C ARG A 480 25.17 15.35 -11.65
N ARG A 481 24.27 16.31 -11.43
CA ARG A 481 23.12 16.13 -10.55
C ARG A 481 22.05 15.33 -11.25
N ILE A 482 21.46 14.39 -10.53
CA ILE A 482 20.26 13.68 -10.96
C ILE A 482 19.06 14.28 -10.24
N TYR A 483 18.14 14.80 -11.03
CA TYR A 483 16.85 15.27 -10.54
C TYR A 483 15.79 14.18 -10.80
N VAL A 484 15.19 13.70 -9.74
CA VAL A 484 14.13 12.68 -9.79
C VAL A 484 12.79 13.39 -9.67
N MET A 485 11.92 13.20 -10.66
CA MET A 485 10.62 13.89 -10.72
C MET A 485 9.56 12.98 -11.33
N PRO A 486 8.34 12.90 -10.76
CA PRO A 486 7.25 12.16 -11.37
C PRO A 486 6.77 12.87 -12.64
N GLN A 487 6.43 12.08 -13.66
CA GLN A 487 5.94 12.56 -14.96
C GLN A 487 4.87 11.62 -15.51
N ASN A 488 4.01 12.17 -16.39
CA ASN A 488 3.11 11.35 -17.18
C ASN A 488 3.87 10.79 -18.39
N LEU A 489 3.99 9.47 -18.47
CA LEU A 489 4.51 8.75 -19.64
C LEU A 489 3.37 8.48 -20.63
N SER A 490 3.70 8.34 -21.93
CA SER A 490 2.68 8.29 -23.00
C SER A 490 1.71 7.12 -22.85
N SER A 491 2.20 5.89 -22.68
CA SER A 491 1.33 4.73 -22.53
C SER A 491 2.05 3.54 -21.90
N TYR A 492 1.26 2.66 -21.30
CA TYR A 492 1.70 1.43 -20.71
C TYR A 492 0.70 0.33 -21.00
N VAL A 493 1.18 -0.79 -21.54
CA VAL A 493 0.37 -1.98 -21.79
C VAL A 493 0.91 -3.14 -20.95
N GLN A 494 0.00 -3.83 -20.30
CA GLN A 494 0.28 -5.05 -19.56
C GLN A 494 -0.66 -6.16 -20.01
N THR A 495 -0.12 -7.34 -20.26
CA THR A 495 -0.90 -8.56 -20.50
C THR A 495 -0.28 -9.74 -19.78
N GLY A 496 -1.08 -10.71 -19.42
CA GLY A 496 -0.54 -11.83 -18.71
C GLY A 496 -1.57 -12.88 -18.32
N MET A 497 -1.07 -13.86 -17.57
CA MET A 497 -1.87 -14.98 -17.05
C MET A 497 -1.51 -15.22 -15.59
N ARG A 498 -2.53 -15.45 -14.77
CA ARG A 498 -2.40 -15.87 -13.37
C ARG A 498 -2.98 -17.26 -13.19
N VAL A 499 -2.28 -18.13 -12.50
CA VAL A 499 -2.73 -19.48 -12.14
C VAL A 499 -2.57 -19.64 -10.64
N HIS A 500 -3.63 -20.03 -9.97
CA HIS A 500 -3.64 -20.38 -8.56
C HIS A 500 -4.15 -21.79 -8.37
N ALA A 501 -3.42 -22.60 -7.61
CA ALA A 501 -3.87 -23.88 -7.12
C ALA A 501 -3.78 -23.89 -5.60
N ALA A 502 -4.90 -23.93 -4.92
CA ALA A 502 -4.99 -23.78 -3.47
C ALA A 502 -5.50 -25.03 -2.79
N ASN A 503 -5.11 -25.25 -1.53
CA ASN A 503 -5.57 -26.36 -0.70
C ASN A 503 -5.32 -27.75 -1.30
N LEU A 504 -4.32 -27.89 -2.18
CA LEU A 504 -3.87 -29.19 -2.64
C LEU A 504 -3.42 -30.01 -1.42
N SER A 505 -3.96 -31.19 -1.25
CA SER A 505 -3.63 -32.07 -0.11
C SER A 505 -3.08 -33.40 -0.62
N PRO A 506 -1.77 -33.48 -0.95
CA PRO A 506 -1.15 -34.73 -1.38
C PRO A 506 -1.30 -35.84 -0.33
N VAL A 507 -1.22 -35.43 0.95
CA VAL A 507 -1.50 -36.27 2.13
C VAL A 507 -2.22 -35.43 3.19
N SER A 508 -2.93 -36.08 4.11
CA SER A 508 -3.84 -35.42 5.08
C SER A 508 -3.17 -34.35 5.97
N PHE A 509 -1.89 -34.50 6.26
CA PHE A 509 -1.14 -33.55 7.10
C PHE A 509 -0.41 -32.45 6.30
N TRP A 510 -0.41 -32.49 4.97
CA TRP A 510 0.30 -31.56 4.10
C TRP A 510 -0.65 -30.87 3.13
N LYS A 511 -0.67 -29.53 3.15
CA LYS A 511 -1.40 -28.67 2.23
C LYS A 511 -0.42 -27.80 1.44
N VAL A 512 -0.68 -27.68 0.15
CA VAL A 512 0.14 -26.89 -0.77
C VAL A 512 -0.73 -25.84 -1.44
N ASN A 513 -0.23 -24.61 -1.49
CA ASN A 513 -0.80 -23.54 -2.32
C ASN A 513 0.28 -23.08 -3.30
N LEU A 514 -0.09 -23.06 -4.58
CA LEU A 514 0.79 -22.65 -5.68
C LEU A 514 0.21 -21.45 -6.39
N THR A 515 1.08 -20.52 -6.74
CA THR A 515 0.75 -19.35 -7.56
C THR A 515 1.79 -19.21 -8.64
N ALA A 516 1.36 -19.05 -9.89
CA ALA A 516 2.22 -18.71 -11.01
C ALA A 516 1.58 -17.56 -11.80
N ILE A 517 2.34 -16.49 -12.02
CA ILE A 517 1.89 -15.32 -12.77
C ILE A 517 2.95 -15.04 -13.84
N GLY A 518 2.54 -14.97 -15.11
CA GLY A 518 3.36 -14.50 -16.21
C GLY A 518 2.84 -13.15 -16.68
N ILE A 519 3.70 -12.13 -16.68
CA ILE A 519 3.34 -10.76 -17.04
C ILE A 519 4.24 -10.28 -18.15
N TYR A 520 3.66 -9.74 -19.22
CA TYR A 520 4.39 -8.98 -20.21
C TYR A 520 4.07 -7.50 -20.08
N ASN A 521 5.08 -6.71 -19.72
CA ASN A 521 5.02 -5.26 -19.59
C ASN A 521 5.61 -4.58 -20.83
N ASN A 522 4.95 -3.53 -21.33
CA ASN A 522 5.42 -2.74 -22.46
C ASN A 522 5.21 -1.25 -22.14
N TYR A 523 6.27 -0.59 -21.72
CA TYR A 523 6.32 0.86 -21.50
C TYR A 523 6.85 1.57 -22.74
N GLY A 524 6.22 2.68 -23.12
CA GLY A 524 6.66 3.56 -24.18
C GLY A 524 6.52 5.02 -23.77
N TRP A 525 7.57 5.83 -23.94
CA TRP A 525 7.55 7.26 -23.65
C TRP A 525 8.51 8.02 -24.55
N THR A 526 8.38 9.35 -24.55
CA THR A 526 9.33 10.23 -25.21
C THR A 526 9.99 11.12 -24.17
N GLU A 527 11.31 11.16 -24.14
CA GLU A 527 12.08 11.99 -23.24
C GLU A 527 13.17 12.71 -23.99
N GLN A 528 13.29 14.03 -23.81
CA GLN A 528 14.25 14.88 -24.54
C GLN A 528 14.23 14.66 -26.06
N GLY A 529 13.04 14.39 -26.65
CA GLY A 529 12.87 14.09 -28.07
C GLY A 529 13.22 12.67 -28.52
N GLN A 530 13.73 11.83 -27.61
CA GLN A 530 14.06 10.44 -27.89
C GLN A 530 12.91 9.49 -27.52
N LYS A 531 12.57 8.56 -28.42
CA LYS A 531 11.58 7.50 -28.15
C LYS A 531 12.23 6.40 -27.33
N MET A 532 11.76 6.23 -26.10
CA MET A 532 12.23 5.22 -25.17
C MET A 532 11.22 4.07 -25.05
N LYS A 533 11.73 2.87 -24.81
CA LYS A 533 10.90 1.66 -24.60
C LYS A 533 11.55 0.77 -23.56
N ASN A 534 10.72 0.21 -22.67
CA ASN A 534 11.13 -0.84 -21.76
C ASN A 534 10.09 -1.98 -21.80
N ARG A 535 10.49 -3.15 -22.27
CA ARG A 535 9.61 -4.29 -22.48
C ARG A 535 10.20 -5.54 -21.82
N MET A 536 9.36 -6.27 -21.10
CA MET A 536 9.86 -7.46 -20.42
C MET A 536 8.74 -8.44 -20.08
N PHE A 537 9.05 -9.72 -20.18
CA PHE A 537 8.26 -10.79 -19.58
C PHE A 537 8.79 -11.06 -18.16
N THR A 538 7.88 -11.07 -17.19
CA THR A 538 8.18 -11.26 -15.75
C THR A 538 7.43 -12.49 -15.23
N PRO A 539 8.11 -13.56 -14.85
CA PRO A 539 7.52 -14.65 -14.08
C PRO A 539 7.47 -14.31 -12.60
N ILE A 540 6.35 -14.59 -11.93
CA ILE A 540 6.18 -14.50 -10.48
C ILE A 540 5.68 -15.86 -10.01
N LEU A 541 6.39 -16.48 -9.07
CA LEU A 541 6.07 -17.81 -8.55
C LEU A 541 5.94 -17.75 -7.03
N GLY A 542 4.89 -18.37 -6.51
CA GLY A 542 4.66 -18.53 -5.07
C GLY A 542 4.36 -20.00 -4.75
N CYS A 543 5.00 -20.50 -3.70
CA CYS A 543 4.74 -21.82 -3.17
C CYS A 543 4.66 -21.76 -1.66
N MET A 544 3.54 -22.22 -1.09
CA MET A 544 3.34 -22.30 0.36
C MET A 544 2.99 -23.72 0.74
N ASN A 545 3.81 -24.32 1.57
CA ASN A 545 3.61 -25.66 2.13
C ASN A 545 3.26 -25.53 3.59
N GLN A 546 2.14 -26.14 3.99
CA GLN A 546 1.65 -26.15 5.37
C GLN A 546 1.55 -27.58 5.85
N PHE A 547 2.17 -27.86 6.99
CA PHE A 547 2.21 -29.17 7.63
C PHE A 547 1.50 -29.11 8.97
N ALA A 548 0.57 -30.03 9.22
CA ALA A 548 -0.14 -30.16 10.49
C ALA A 548 0.26 -31.48 11.17
N PHE A 549 1.05 -31.40 12.22
CA PHE A 549 1.50 -32.57 12.98
C PHE A 549 0.73 -32.64 14.29
N ALA A 550 -0.03 -33.68 14.50
CA ALA A 550 -0.97 -33.78 15.60
C ALA A 550 -1.93 -32.55 15.67
N SER A 551 -2.71 -32.45 16.74
CA SER A 551 -3.71 -31.36 16.86
C SER A 551 -3.14 -30.00 17.28
N VAL A 552 -1.85 -29.93 17.63
CA VAL A 552 -1.25 -28.77 18.30
C VAL A 552 -0.02 -28.17 17.58
N TRP A 553 0.61 -28.93 16.68
CA TRP A 553 1.80 -28.47 15.97
C TRP A 553 1.48 -28.22 14.49
N SER A 554 1.98 -27.13 13.97
CA SER A 554 1.99 -26.84 12.53
C SER A 554 3.31 -26.22 12.12
N ALA A 555 3.73 -26.50 10.89
CA ALA A 555 4.89 -25.88 10.27
C ALA A 555 4.50 -25.30 8.91
N GLU A 556 5.24 -24.32 8.44
CA GLU A 556 5.07 -23.70 7.13
C GLU A 556 6.43 -23.45 6.49
N LEU A 557 6.51 -23.74 5.21
CA LEU A 557 7.61 -23.37 4.32
C LEU A 557 7.01 -22.60 3.15
N SER A 558 7.40 -21.34 2.97
CA SER A 558 6.98 -20.54 1.83
C SER A 558 8.16 -20.04 1.03
N ALA A 559 8.00 -20.01 -0.30
CA ALA A 559 8.96 -19.48 -1.24
C ALA A 559 8.24 -18.57 -2.23
N ASN A 560 8.74 -17.34 -2.42
CA ASN A 560 8.24 -16.36 -3.37
C ASN A 560 9.39 -15.92 -4.28
N TYR A 561 9.19 -16.06 -5.59
CA TYR A 561 10.12 -15.61 -6.61
C TYR A 561 9.45 -14.55 -7.48
N ASN A 562 10.03 -13.36 -7.53
CA ASN A 562 9.68 -12.30 -8.46
C ASN A 562 10.79 -12.23 -9.50
N GLY A 563 10.46 -12.48 -10.77
CA GLY A 563 11.41 -12.41 -11.88
C GLY A 563 11.83 -10.97 -12.20
N ARG A 564 12.73 -10.82 -13.16
CA ARG A 564 13.15 -9.52 -13.67
C ARG A 564 11.95 -8.76 -14.24
N MET A 565 11.78 -7.46 -13.89
CA MET A 565 10.59 -6.69 -14.22
C MET A 565 10.91 -5.31 -14.79
N ALA A 566 10.26 -4.93 -15.89
CA ALA A 566 10.26 -3.56 -16.39
C ALA A 566 9.31 -2.69 -15.55
N TYR A 567 9.79 -1.49 -15.17
CA TYR A 567 9.03 -0.50 -14.41
C TYR A 567 9.42 0.92 -14.86
N GLY A 568 8.73 1.46 -15.88
CA GLY A 568 9.08 2.72 -16.52
C GLY A 568 10.53 2.72 -17.04
N GLN A 569 11.35 3.67 -16.59
CA GLN A 569 12.78 3.77 -16.92
C GLN A 569 13.63 2.72 -16.19
N ALA A 570 13.07 2.06 -15.19
CA ALA A 570 13.78 1.11 -14.35
C ALA A 570 13.55 -0.34 -14.79
N THR A 571 14.54 -1.19 -14.55
CA THR A 571 14.46 -2.64 -14.64
C THR A 571 14.84 -3.22 -13.28
N VAL A 572 13.87 -3.83 -12.60
CA VAL A 572 14.07 -4.45 -11.29
C VAL A 572 14.61 -5.87 -11.47
N HIS A 573 15.67 -6.24 -10.74
CA HIS A 573 16.27 -7.56 -10.77
C HIS A 573 15.42 -8.60 -10.02
N PRO A 574 15.63 -9.89 -10.31
CA PRO A 574 14.89 -10.97 -9.64
C PRO A 574 15.15 -11.02 -8.14
N VAL A 575 14.12 -11.39 -7.39
CA VAL A 575 14.16 -11.57 -5.94
C VAL A 575 13.55 -12.93 -5.57
N LEU A 576 14.25 -13.70 -4.74
CA LEU A 576 13.73 -14.91 -4.11
C LEU A 576 13.67 -14.69 -2.60
N GLU A 577 12.54 -15.00 -1.99
CA GLU A 577 12.38 -15.00 -0.54
C GLU A 577 11.87 -16.36 -0.06
N VAL A 578 12.56 -16.95 0.92
CA VAL A 578 12.14 -18.21 1.53
C VAL A 578 11.95 -18.00 3.04
N ASN A 579 10.77 -18.38 3.54
CA ASN A 579 10.40 -18.23 4.94
C ASN A 579 10.01 -19.59 5.53
N ILE A 580 10.36 -19.80 6.79
CA ILE A 580 10.05 -21.02 7.56
C ILE A 580 9.40 -20.61 8.88
N GLY A 581 8.40 -21.36 9.31
CA GLY A 581 7.76 -21.17 10.61
C GLY A 581 7.32 -22.48 11.24
N ILE A 582 7.42 -22.54 12.56
CA ILE A 582 6.89 -23.66 13.37
C ILE A 582 6.03 -23.06 14.46
N GLN A 583 4.83 -23.57 14.62
CA GLN A 583 3.82 -23.09 15.54
C GLN A 583 3.35 -24.19 16.48
N LYS A 584 3.20 -23.85 17.76
CA LYS A 584 2.59 -24.70 18.76
C LYS A 584 1.38 -24.02 19.39
N LYS A 585 0.24 -24.72 19.40
CA LYS A 585 -0.98 -24.31 20.10
C LYS A 585 -1.01 -24.97 21.48
N MET A 586 -1.33 -24.19 22.51
CA MET A 586 -1.33 -24.61 23.92
C MET A 586 -2.62 -24.16 24.60
N PHE A 587 -2.90 -24.72 25.79
CA PHE A 587 -4.04 -24.34 26.64
C PHE A 587 -5.40 -24.37 25.88
N ARG A 588 -5.69 -25.49 25.22
CA ARG A 588 -6.91 -25.66 24.38
C ARG A 588 -7.04 -24.60 23.30
N ASN A 589 -5.93 -24.32 22.58
CA ASN A 589 -5.81 -23.35 21.50
C ASN A 589 -5.98 -21.87 21.94
N ARG A 590 -5.88 -21.57 23.24
CA ARG A 590 -5.92 -20.18 23.73
C ARG A 590 -4.59 -19.46 23.58
N CYS A 591 -3.50 -20.20 23.62
CA CYS A 591 -2.14 -19.67 23.47
C CYS A 591 -1.51 -20.25 22.21
N THR A 592 -0.84 -19.42 21.45
CA THR A 592 -0.07 -19.82 20.27
C THR A 592 1.32 -19.22 20.38
N VAL A 593 2.34 -20.05 20.23
CA VAL A 593 3.75 -19.63 20.12
C VAL A 593 4.24 -20.06 18.74
N THR A 594 4.90 -19.15 18.05
CA THR A 594 5.46 -19.38 16.72
C THR A 594 6.92 -18.98 16.70
N LEU A 595 7.79 -19.89 16.27
CA LEU A 595 9.17 -19.59 15.88
C LEU A 595 9.19 -19.41 14.37
N PHE A 596 9.87 -18.39 13.88
CA PHE A 596 9.94 -18.11 12.45
C PHE A 596 11.31 -17.61 12.02
N ALA A 597 11.68 -17.92 10.78
CA ALA A 597 12.81 -17.34 10.08
C ALA A 597 12.32 -16.80 8.74
N LYS A 598 12.63 -15.54 8.45
CA LYS A 598 12.30 -14.88 7.17
C LYS A 598 13.58 -14.66 6.38
N ASP A 599 13.43 -14.71 5.04
CA ASP A 599 14.53 -14.55 4.08
C ASP A 599 15.76 -15.40 4.45
N VAL A 600 15.53 -16.70 4.67
CA VAL A 600 16.55 -17.63 5.22
C VAL A 600 17.85 -17.60 4.43
N PHE A 601 17.77 -17.46 3.10
CA PHE A 601 18.94 -17.41 2.22
C PHE A 601 19.54 -16.02 2.04
N ASN A 602 18.93 -14.98 2.65
CA ASN A 602 19.36 -13.58 2.54
C ASN A 602 19.47 -13.12 1.09
N THR A 603 18.44 -13.36 0.30
CA THR A 603 18.39 -13.10 -1.15
C THR A 603 17.38 -12.00 -1.53
N ASN A 604 16.63 -11.48 -0.56
CA ASN A 604 15.66 -10.42 -0.81
C ASN A 604 16.33 -9.03 -0.80
N TYR A 605 17.06 -8.72 -1.88
CA TYR A 605 17.68 -7.41 -2.15
C TYR A 605 17.00 -6.74 -3.32
N GLN A 606 16.95 -5.43 -3.30
CA GLN A 606 16.43 -4.64 -4.40
C GLN A 606 17.58 -4.12 -5.26
N LYS A 607 17.73 -4.70 -6.45
CA LYS A 607 18.67 -4.24 -7.47
C LYS A 607 17.88 -3.67 -8.64
N VAL A 608 18.32 -2.52 -9.14
CA VAL A 608 17.60 -1.79 -10.19
C VAL A 608 18.60 -1.22 -11.19
N ASP A 609 18.37 -1.48 -12.48
CA ASP A 609 19.03 -0.76 -13.58
C ASP A 609 18.09 0.39 -14.00
N ILE A 610 18.59 1.61 -14.08
CA ILE A 610 17.88 2.80 -14.55
C ILE A 610 18.52 3.25 -15.84
N ARG A 611 17.69 3.54 -16.85
CA ARG A 611 18.12 4.08 -18.15
C ARG A 611 17.34 5.32 -18.50
N SER A 612 18.04 6.43 -18.55
CA SER A 612 17.52 7.73 -18.98
C SER A 612 18.47 8.35 -20.00
N PRO A 613 18.01 9.23 -20.91
CA PRO A 613 18.91 9.97 -21.78
C PRO A 613 19.97 10.71 -20.97
N GLY A 614 21.24 10.46 -21.30
CA GLY A 614 22.40 11.06 -20.64
C GLY A 614 22.94 10.31 -19.42
N VAL A 615 22.16 9.39 -18.79
CA VAL A 615 22.63 8.68 -17.61
C VAL A 615 22.13 7.25 -17.54
N GLN A 616 23.04 6.33 -17.19
CA GLN A 616 22.73 4.97 -16.80
C GLN A 616 23.10 4.79 -15.34
N ALA A 617 22.23 4.16 -14.53
CA ALA A 617 22.52 3.90 -13.14
C ALA A 617 22.20 2.47 -12.75
N PHE A 618 23.06 1.89 -11.91
CA PHE A 618 22.81 0.66 -11.20
C PHE A 618 22.66 0.97 -9.71
N VAL A 619 21.60 0.47 -9.09
CA VAL A 619 21.26 0.67 -7.69
C VAL A 619 21.16 -0.70 -7.02
N ASP A 620 21.91 -0.93 -5.93
CA ASP A 620 21.80 -2.11 -5.06
C ASP A 620 21.42 -1.66 -3.65
N GLU A 621 20.16 -1.90 -3.26
CA GLU A 621 19.61 -1.51 -1.95
C GLU A 621 19.33 -2.77 -1.13
N ARG A 622 19.98 -2.88 0.04
CA ARG A 622 19.91 -4.03 0.93
C ARG A 622 19.33 -3.66 2.28
N HIS A 623 18.12 -4.12 2.51
CA HIS A 623 17.45 -4.02 3.80
C HIS A 623 17.76 -5.23 4.71
N ASN A 624 17.59 -5.03 6.02
CA ASN A 624 17.71 -6.13 6.99
C ASN A 624 16.43 -7.00 6.99
N LYS A 625 16.27 -7.84 5.97
CA LYS A 625 15.09 -8.72 5.82
C LYS A 625 15.29 -10.12 6.40
N ARG A 626 16.53 -10.62 6.48
CA ARG A 626 16.83 -11.90 7.12
C ARG A 626 16.73 -11.77 8.63
N VAL A 627 15.68 -12.38 9.21
CA VAL A 627 15.42 -12.32 10.64
C VAL A 627 14.97 -13.68 11.18
N LEU A 628 15.39 -13.97 12.42
CA LEU A 628 14.84 -15.04 13.26
C LEU A 628 13.97 -14.39 14.33
N GLY A 629 12.82 -14.97 14.63
CA GLY A 629 11.93 -14.38 15.62
C GLY A 629 11.01 -15.37 16.33
N ILE A 630 10.39 -14.84 17.36
CA ILE A 630 9.35 -15.51 18.12
C ILE A 630 8.10 -14.63 18.18
N ALA A 631 6.93 -15.23 17.96
CA ALA A 631 5.66 -14.57 18.12
C ALA A 631 4.79 -15.31 19.13
N PHE A 632 3.99 -14.54 19.84
CA PHE A 632 3.10 -15.00 20.89
C PHE A 632 1.70 -14.42 20.67
N SER A 633 0.66 -15.25 20.84
CA SER A 633 -0.73 -14.81 20.85
C SER A 633 -1.48 -15.53 21.95
N TRP A 634 -2.15 -14.77 22.81
CA TRP A 634 -3.03 -15.31 23.86
C TRP A 634 -4.44 -14.76 23.65
N ARG A 635 -5.44 -15.67 23.64
CA ARG A 635 -6.85 -15.30 23.49
C ARG A 635 -7.63 -15.73 24.72
N PHE A 636 -8.29 -14.78 25.35
CA PHE A 636 -9.26 -14.99 26.40
C PHE A 636 -10.65 -14.68 25.87
N GLN A 637 -11.58 -15.60 26.07
CA GLN A 637 -12.96 -15.46 25.63
C GLN A 637 -13.89 -15.96 26.72
N LYS A 638 -14.84 -15.10 27.14
CA LYS A 638 -15.92 -15.43 28.05
C LYS A 638 -17.23 -14.90 27.45
N GLY A 639 -18.11 -15.81 27.03
CA GLY A 639 -19.40 -15.46 26.45
C GLY A 639 -20.05 -16.60 25.68
N SER A 640 -21.24 -16.37 25.16
CA SER A 640 -22.03 -17.33 24.39
C SER A 640 -22.19 -16.88 22.92
N ASP A 641 -22.39 -17.85 22.01
CA ASP A 641 -22.69 -17.58 20.61
C ASP A 641 -23.99 -16.76 20.47
N THR A 642 -23.99 -15.77 19.58
CA THR A 642 -25.21 -15.02 19.23
C THR A 642 -26.14 -15.92 18.40
N LYS A 643 -27.44 -15.67 18.47
CA LYS A 643 -28.46 -16.42 17.70
C LYS A 643 -28.16 -16.46 16.18
N GLU A 644 -27.48 -15.45 15.66
CA GLU A 644 -27.11 -15.32 14.25
C GLU A 644 -26.00 -16.29 13.82
N SER A 645 -25.10 -16.68 14.75
CA SER A 645 -24.06 -17.68 14.47
C SER A 645 -24.62 -19.12 14.45
N ARG A 646 -25.73 -19.37 15.16
CA ARG A 646 -26.42 -20.67 15.14
C ARG A 646 -27.18 -20.94 13.85
N ARG A 647 -27.70 -19.90 13.14
CA ARG A 647 -28.38 -20.05 11.84
C ARG A 647 -27.43 -20.37 10.68
N LYS A 648 -26.15 -20.02 10.76
CA LYS A 648 -25.16 -20.34 9.73
C LYS A 648 -24.44 -21.69 9.94
N LYS A 649 -24.69 -22.39 11.06
CA LYS A 649 -24.18 -23.73 11.32
C LYS A 649 -25.18 -24.86 11.04
N LYS A 650 -26.40 -24.54 10.62
CA LYS A 650 -27.40 -25.44 10.03
C LYS A 650 -27.50 -25.13 8.54
#